data_f35642d192d98f91c80f00a65c48ccab
#
_entry.id   f35642d192d98f91c80f00a65c48ccab
#
_cell.length_a   1.000
_cell.length_b   1.000
_cell.length_c   1.000
_cell.angle_alpha   90.00
_cell.angle_beta   90.00
_cell.angle_gamma   90.00
#
_symmetry.space_group_name_H-M   'P 1'
#
loop_
_entity.id
_entity.type
_entity.pdbx_description
1 polymer ?
#
loop_
_entity_poly.entity_id
_entity_poly.type
_entity_poly.pdbx_seq_one_letter_code
_entity_poly.pdbx_strand_id
1 'polypeptide(L)'
;MTTGLAFDPLLPWPVLWAACAAALLLAGWLIVRRARGAWARAGLLAVLIALLSGPLLVRETRESLDDIAVLLVDRTASQGLGERTAQTDAAAADLSARLSALGGLEVRTVEVTGAREDGTHLFSALDAALADTDRSRVAGAIMVTDGAVHDVPDAPGALGFPVHALVTGEEGERDRALTLVTAPGFGIVGEPLALTVRVEDHGLPARGITRVTIRVDGEIRAEQPVRIGTETTVFAPIDHAGPTAVELSVPEIEGEITAVNNRAALVVNGVRDRLRVLLVSGEPYLGERVWRNLLKADPSVDLVHFTILRPPEKQDGTPIRELSLIAFPTRELFSTKLHEFDLIIFDRYRRRGVLPMLYLDNIAGYVERGGALLIATGPAYAGPSSLHRTPVAAILPSAPTGREMQGGFRPQVTDTGRRHPVTQPLSPPVGAEPGWGRWFRLIEADALAGEVLMSAAPEGAGERPLLILDRVGEGRVAQLLSDQAWLWARGYEGGGPQAELLRRLSHWLMQEPDLEEERISATRAGDAIAIERHTMADTAPPAEVTLPSGEVVEVPLTQDPTAPGTWRGSLPIEAFGLYRFASGEARTVLAVATLNPKEFASPISTLETLAPVARATGGGLQRASEGVPALRRVAEGRAPSGSAGPAGWFGLVERDRYRVTDVRETPLLPPSLAMALAIALAMVCWRVEGR
;
A
#
# COMPACT_ATOMS: atom_id res chain seq x y z
N MET A 1 52.35 23.04 -11.35
CA MET A 1 53.45 22.18 -11.82
C MET A 1 54.31 21.82 -10.62
N THR A 2 54.43 20.58 -10.31
CA THR A 2 55.32 20.06 -9.27
C THR A 2 56.46 19.30 -9.94
N THR A 3 57.67 19.44 -9.39
CA THR A 3 58.86 18.75 -9.89
C THR A 3 59.35 17.81 -8.81
N GLY A 4 59.51 16.56 -9.17
CA GLY A 4 60.01 15.49 -8.30
C GLY A 4 61.22 14.81 -8.93
N LEU A 5 62.09 14.23 -8.09
CA LEU A 5 63.19 13.38 -8.54
C LEU A 5 62.73 11.92 -8.42
N ALA A 6 62.69 11.21 -9.54
CA ALA A 6 62.43 9.78 -9.57
C ALA A 6 63.68 9.04 -10.09
N PHE A 7 63.72 7.77 -9.88
CA PHE A 7 64.82 6.93 -10.38
C PHE A 7 64.20 5.75 -11.14
N ASP A 8 64.68 5.53 -12.36
CA ASP A 8 64.32 4.36 -13.17
C ASP A 8 65.59 3.48 -13.36
N PRO A 9 65.91 2.65 -12.36
CA PRO A 9 67.16 1.93 -12.32
C PRO A 9 67.18 0.79 -13.35
N LEU A 10 68.24 0.73 -14.17
CA LEU A 10 68.50 -0.32 -15.14
C LEU A 10 68.75 -1.69 -14.51
N LEU A 11 69.06 -1.72 -13.20
CA LEU A 11 69.29 -2.94 -12.41
C LEU A 11 68.48 -2.90 -11.14
N PRO A 12 68.07 -4.07 -10.58
CA PRO A 12 67.37 -4.10 -9.29
C PRO A 12 68.16 -3.39 -8.20
N TRP A 13 67.46 -2.61 -7.36
CA TRP A 13 68.03 -1.84 -6.25
C TRP A 13 69.07 -2.59 -5.40
N PRO A 14 68.89 -3.88 -5.01
CA PRO A 14 69.92 -4.60 -4.26
C PRO A 14 71.23 -4.75 -4.98
N VAL A 15 71.18 -4.92 -6.31
CA VAL A 15 72.38 -5.02 -7.16
C VAL A 15 73.07 -3.65 -7.27
N LEU A 16 72.32 -2.59 -7.42
CA LEU A 16 72.83 -1.22 -7.42
C LEU A 16 73.47 -0.84 -6.10
N TRP A 17 72.87 -1.19 -4.97
CA TRP A 17 73.45 -0.97 -3.65
C TRP A 17 74.76 -1.76 -3.48
N ALA A 18 74.83 -3.01 -3.94
CA ALA A 18 76.05 -3.80 -3.92
C ALA A 18 77.11 -3.20 -4.83
N ALA A 19 76.75 -2.69 -6.01
CA ALA A 19 77.63 -2.01 -6.94
C ALA A 19 78.14 -0.70 -6.36
N CYS A 20 77.28 0.10 -5.69
CA CYS A 20 77.70 1.31 -4.96
C CYS A 20 78.69 0.99 -3.85
N ALA A 21 78.44 -0.01 -3.04
CA ALA A 21 79.33 -0.42 -1.97
C ALA A 21 80.71 -0.87 -2.51
N ALA A 22 80.72 -1.67 -3.55
CA ALA A 22 81.95 -2.11 -4.23
C ALA A 22 82.70 -0.97 -4.85
N ALA A 23 82.04 0.00 -5.50
CA ALA A 23 82.61 1.18 -6.07
C ALA A 23 83.24 2.11 -5.01
N LEU A 24 82.56 2.31 -3.89
CA LEU A 24 83.06 3.10 -2.77
C LEU A 24 84.27 2.43 -2.12
N LEU A 25 84.23 1.11 -1.91
CA LEU A 25 85.41 0.39 -1.37
C LEU A 25 86.59 0.44 -2.33
N LEU A 26 86.39 0.29 -3.62
CA LEU A 26 87.41 0.36 -4.64
C LEU A 26 87.98 1.76 -4.75
N ALA A 27 87.11 2.78 -4.80
CA ALA A 27 87.52 4.19 -4.82
C ALA A 27 88.31 4.59 -3.56
N GLY A 28 87.81 4.19 -2.37
CA GLY A 28 88.49 4.41 -1.09
C GLY A 28 89.88 3.75 -1.04
N TRP A 29 89.99 2.49 -1.48
CA TRP A 29 91.21 1.75 -1.53
C TRP A 29 92.25 2.41 -2.49
N LEU A 30 91.83 2.88 -3.67
CA LEU A 30 92.64 3.57 -4.64
C LEU A 30 93.14 4.91 -4.13
N ILE A 31 92.31 5.64 -3.39
CA ILE A 31 92.69 6.94 -2.77
C ILE A 31 93.69 6.71 -1.64
N VAL A 32 93.48 5.75 -0.75
CA VAL A 32 94.40 5.41 0.36
C VAL A 32 95.77 4.97 -0.17
N ARG A 33 95.78 4.19 -1.27
CA ARG A 33 97.02 3.75 -1.95
C ARG A 33 97.70 4.88 -2.74
N ARG A 34 97.14 6.09 -2.79
CA ARG A 34 97.62 7.23 -3.58
C ARG A 34 97.85 6.84 -5.04
N ALA A 35 97.00 5.98 -5.59
CA ALA A 35 97.18 5.55 -6.97
C ALA A 35 97.00 6.71 -7.95
N ARG A 36 97.88 6.78 -8.98
CA ARG A 36 97.77 7.83 -10.00
C ARG A 36 96.42 7.73 -10.69
N GLY A 37 95.64 8.83 -10.80
CA GLY A 37 94.35 8.88 -11.39
C GLY A 37 93.16 8.36 -10.50
N ALA A 38 93.35 8.13 -9.20
CA ALA A 38 92.35 7.65 -8.26
C ALA A 38 91.02 8.46 -8.29
N TRP A 39 91.12 9.79 -8.33
CA TRP A 39 89.96 10.69 -8.42
C TRP A 39 89.21 10.61 -9.74
N ALA A 40 89.89 10.39 -10.86
CA ALA A 40 89.28 10.22 -12.17
C ALA A 40 88.52 8.90 -12.24
N ARG A 41 89.05 7.81 -11.64
CA ARG A 41 88.35 6.51 -11.51
C ARG A 41 87.17 6.59 -10.59
N ALA A 42 87.29 7.28 -9.47
CA ALA A 42 86.16 7.51 -8.56
C ALA A 42 85.04 8.29 -9.29
N GLY A 43 85.36 9.30 -10.06
CA GLY A 43 84.41 10.03 -10.89
C GLY A 43 83.73 9.16 -11.98
N LEU A 44 84.56 8.30 -12.63
CA LEU A 44 83.99 7.38 -13.62
C LEU A 44 83.00 6.39 -12.99
N LEU A 45 83.34 5.82 -11.81
CA LEU A 45 82.44 4.94 -11.07
C LEU A 45 81.15 5.64 -10.65
N ALA A 46 81.27 6.88 -10.17
CA ALA A 46 80.13 7.70 -9.79
C ALA A 46 79.16 7.97 -10.96
N VAL A 47 79.76 8.31 -12.15
CA VAL A 47 78.98 8.51 -13.39
C VAL A 47 78.31 7.22 -13.85
N LEU A 48 78.97 6.08 -13.76
CA LEU A 48 78.37 4.77 -14.09
C LEU A 48 77.22 4.42 -13.15
N ILE A 49 77.38 4.65 -11.85
CA ILE A 49 76.31 4.41 -10.87
C ILE A 49 75.18 5.39 -11.10
N ALA A 50 75.41 6.64 -11.39
CA ALA A 50 74.36 7.60 -11.73
C ALA A 50 73.63 7.25 -13.00
N LEU A 51 74.35 6.72 -14.01
CA LEU A 51 73.72 6.16 -15.22
C LEU A 51 72.82 4.94 -14.94
N LEU A 52 73.32 4.00 -14.12
CA LEU A 52 72.62 2.80 -13.76
C LEU A 52 71.41 3.07 -12.84
N SER A 53 71.46 4.15 -12.07
CA SER A 53 70.34 4.57 -11.20
C SER A 53 69.26 5.33 -11.96
N GLY A 54 69.49 5.78 -13.18
CA GLY A 54 68.49 6.42 -14.06
C GLY A 54 67.77 7.60 -13.39
N PRO A 55 68.43 8.66 -12.91
CA PRO A 55 67.72 9.77 -12.28
C PRO A 55 66.90 10.54 -13.30
N LEU A 56 65.60 10.63 -13.03
CA LEU A 56 64.60 11.31 -13.85
C LEU A 56 64.04 12.53 -13.11
N LEU A 57 63.87 13.63 -13.82
CA LEU A 57 63.09 14.77 -13.38
C LEU A 57 61.64 14.55 -13.86
N VAL A 58 60.76 14.24 -12.92
CA VAL A 58 59.34 14.11 -13.19
C VAL A 58 58.68 15.47 -13.00
N ARG A 59 58.03 15.95 -14.04
CA ARG A 59 57.19 17.14 -14.02
C ARG A 59 55.74 16.74 -14.19
N GLU A 60 54.94 16.97 -13.15
CA GLU A 60 53.50 16.77 -13.20
C GLU A 60 52.79 18.08 -13.47
N THR A 61 51.94 18.10 -14.46
CA THR A 61 50.98 19.16 -14.67
C THR A 61 49.70 18.74 -13.95
N ARG A 62 49.33 19.52 -12.93
CA ARG A 62 48.13 19.28 -12.11
C ARG A 62 47.08 20.31 -12.45
N GLU A 63 45.88 19.85 -12.69
CA GLU A 63 44.69 20.66 -12.85
C GLU A 63 43.86 20.55 -11.57
N SER A 64 43.57 21.69 -10.93
CA SER A 64 42.72 21.72 -9.75
C SER A 64 41.29 21.30 -10.13
N LEU A 65 40.70 20.44 -9.34
CA LEU A 65 39.30 20.06 -9.46
C LEU A 65 38.50 20.91 -8.48
N ASP A 66 37.34 21.39 -8.95
CA ASP A 66 36.41 22.09 -8.07
C ASP A 66 35.87 21.14 -7.02
N ASP A 67 35.78 21.62 -5.78
CA ASP A 67 35.12 20.90 -4.70
C ASP A 67 33.61 20.91 -4.90
N ILE A 68 32.90 19.96 -4.31
CA ILE A 68 31.43 19.82 -4.49
C ILE A 68 30.71 20.27 -3.23
N ALA A 69 29.78 21.21 -3.39
CA ALA A 69 28.83 21.62 -2.37
C ALA A 69 27.41 21.18 -2.75
N VAL A 70 26.71 20.50 -1.85
CA VAL A 70 25.33 20.08 -2.08
C VAL A 70 24.38 20.97 -1.28
N LEU A 71 23.43 21.59 -1.96
CA LEU A 71 22.33 22.33 -1.36
C LEU A 71 21.05 21.49 -1.49
N LEU A 72 20.55 20.96 -0.39
CA LEU A 72 19.27 20.25 -0.35
C LEU A 72 18.19 21.21 0.12
N VAL A 73 17.13 21.30 -0.65
CA VAL A 73 15.96 22.14 -0.35
C VAL A 73 14.76 21.22 -0.15
N ASP A 74 14.25 21.23 1.04
CA ASP A 74 13.05 20.48 1.40
C ASP A 74 11.81 21.20 0.85
N ARG A 75 11.04 20.49 0.03
CA ARG A 75 9.77 20.92 -0.58
C ARG A 75 8.64 19.95 -0.25
N THR A 76 8.78 19.21 0.84
CA THR A 76 7.74 18.29 1.29
C THR A 76 6.53 19.04 1.85
N ALA A 77 5.44 18.34 2.13
CA ALA A 77 4.18 18.97 2.50
C ALA A 77 4.26 19.76 3.82
N SER A 78 5.14 19.35 4.75
CA SER A 78 5.40 20.07 6.01
C SER A 78 5.96 21.48 5.80
N GLN A 79 6.64 21.73 4.67
CA GLN A 79 7.11 23.07 4.30
C GLN A 79 5.98 24.00 3.83
N GLY A 80 4.78 23.48 3.57
CA GLY A 80 3.58 24.27 3.28
C GLY A 80 2.92 24.89 4.51
N LEU A 81 3.41 24.61 5.72
CA LEU A 81 2.82 25.09 6.96
C LEU A 81 3.36 26.48 7.35
N GLY A 82 2.46 27.38 7.76
CA GLY A 82 2.81 28.74 8.20
C GLY A 82 3.62 29.51 7.15
N GLU A 83 4.70 30.15 7.59
CA GLU A 83 5.59 30.96 6.73
C GLU A 83 6.79 30.15 6.16
N ARG A 84 6.83 28.84 6.35
CA ARG A 84 8.00 28.00 6.00
C ARG A 84 8.31 28.02 4.51
N THR A 85 7.28 28.03 3.64
CA THR A 85 7.50 28.13 2.18
C THR A 85 8.28 29.38 1.81
N ALA A 86 7.87 30.53 2.34
CA ALA A 86 8.54 31.80 2.08
C ALA A 86 9.97 31.84 2.67
N GLN A 87 10.16 31.28 3.87
CA GLN A 87 11.48 31.14 4.50
C GLN A 87 12.40 30.24 3.68
N THR A 88 11.90 29.10 3.19
CA THR A 88 12.65 28.14 2.37
C THR A 88 13.07 28.77 1.03
N ASP A 89 12.15 29.48 0.36
CA ASP A 89 12.44 30.16 -0.89
C ASP A 89 13.51 31.23 -0.73
N ALA A 90 13.36 32.07 0.28
CA ALA A 90 14.34 33.12 0.57
C ALA A 90 15.71 32.55 0.94
N ALA A 91 15.75 31.53 1.80
CA ALA A 91 16.98 30.86 2.23
C ALA A 91 17.68 30.14 1.08
N ALA A 92 16.94 29.39 0.26
CA ALA A 92 17.48 28.67 -0.90
C ALA A 92 18.07 29.64 -1.95
N ALA A 93 17.38 30.74 -2.24
CA ALA A 93 17.85 31.75 -3.18
C ALA A 93 19.13 32.44 -2.68
N ASP A 94 19.18 32.85 -1.41
CA ASP A 94 20.32 33.52 -0.83
C ASP A 94 21.54 32.58 -0.70
N LEU A 95 21.33 31.34 -0.23
CA LEU A 95 22.39 30.32 -0.16
C LEU A 95 22.93 29.96 -1.54
N SER A 96 22.07 29.78 -2.54
CA SER A 96 22.49 29.49 -3.92
C SER A 96 23.34 30.63 -4.50
N ALA A 97 22.93 31.89 -4.30
CA ALA A 97 23.69 33.06 -4.73
C ALA A 97 25.05 33.14 -4.04
N ARG A 98 25.11 32.91 -2.73
CA ARG A 98 26.39 32.94 -1.96
C ARG A 98 27.30 31.77 -2.33
N LEU A 99 26.76 30.55 -2.55
CA LEU A 99 27.52 29.38 -2.99
C LEU A 99 28.14 29.63 -4.37
N SER A 100 27.39 30.21 -5.29
CA SER A 100 27.88 30.54 -6.64
C SER A 100 28.95 31.65 -6.64
N ALA A 101 28.93 32.51 -5.63
CA ALA A 101 29.94 33.56 -5.47
C ALA A 101 31.27 33.03 -4.89
N LEU A 102 31.27 31.84 -4.27
CA LEU A 102 32.49 31.18 -3.77
C LEU A 102 33.19 30.47 -4.94
N GLY A 103 34.45 30.87 -5.22
CA GLY A 103 35.24 30.22 -6.27
C GLY A 103 35.63 28.76 -5.93
N GLY A 104 35.90 27.97 -6.96
CA GLY A 104 36.36 26.57 -6.81
C GLY A 104 35.34 25.61 -6.23
N LEU A 105 34.05 25.86 -6.50
CA LEU A 105 32.93 25.01 -6.06
C LEU A 105 32.01 24.64 -7.24
N GLU A 106 31.75 23.36 -7.38
CA GLU A 106 30.63 22.81 -8.15
C GLU A 106 29.44 22.72 -7.20
N VAL A 107 28.37 23.51 -7.45
CA VAL A 107 27.19 23.56 -6.60
C VAL A 107 26.12 22.64 -7.19
N ARG A 108 25.67 21.67 -6.42
CA ARG A 108 24.55 20.78 -6.76
C ARG A 108 23.35 21.12 -5.89
N THR A 109 22.31 21.67 -6.50
CA THR A 109 21.04 21.93 -5.81
C THR A 109 20.07 20.79 -6.08
N VAL A 110 19.50 20.23 -5.02
CA VAL A 110 18.53 19.13 -5.06
C VAL A 110 17.30 19.57 -4.30
N GLU A 111 16.17 19.60 -4.99
CA GLU A 111 14.86 19.81 -4.38
C GLU A 111 14.23 18.46 -4.05
N VAL A 112 13.88 18.27 -2.78
CA VAL A 112 13.21 17.06 -2.31
C VAL A 112 11.73 17.34 -2.27
N THR A 113 11.00 16.82 -3.27
CA THR A 113 9.57 16.98 -3.43
C THR A 113 8.87 15.65 -3.19
N GLY A 114 7.60 15.71 -2.76
CA GLY A 114 6.73 14.54 -2.63
C GLY A 114 6.77 13.93 -1.22
N ALA A 115 5.57 13.70 -0.69
CA ALA A 115 5.39 12.96 0.54
C ALA A 115 5.55 11.45 0.25
N ARG A 116 6.52 10.82 0.88
CA ARG A 116 6.53 9.36 1.01
C ARG A 116 5.69 8.97 2.22
N GLU A 117 5.10 7.79 2.21
CA GLU A 117 4.31 7.27 3.35
C GLU A 117 5.14 7.21 4.64
N ASP A 118 6.46 7.14 4.52
CA ASP A 118 7.44 7.03 5.60
C ASP A 118 8.11 8.36 5.99
N GLY A 119 7.74 9.50 5.38
CA GLY A 119 8.16 10.86 5.75
C GLY A 119 9.22 11.47 4.84
N THR A 120 9.92 12.53 5.33
CA THR A 120 10.93 13.31 4.61
C THR A 120 12.29 12.60 4.63
N HIS A 121 12.88 12.37 3.44
CA HIS A 121 14.12 11.60 3.23
C HIS A 121 15.23 12.46 2.60
N LEU A 122 15.88 13.30 3.41
CA LEU A 122 16.94 14.18 2.92
C LEU A 122 18.30 13.49 2.74
N PHE A 123 18.64 12.51 3.59
CA PHE A 123 19.90 11.79 3.46
C PHE A 123 19.93 10.84 2.27
N SER A 124 18.80 10.22 1.95
CA SER A 124 18.65 9.43 0.73
C SER A 124 18.82 10.29 -0.53
N ALA A 125 18.29 11.51 -0.52
CA ALA A 125 18.49 12.47 -1.60
C ALA A 125 19.95 12.96 -1.69
N LEU A 126 20.61 13.17 -0.56
CA LEU A 126 22.03 13.49 -0.49
C LEU A 126 22.89 12.37 -1.08
N ASP A 127 22.64 11.13 -0.69
CA ASP A 127 23.36 9.97 -1.22
C ASP A 127 23.13 9.79 -2.73
N ALA A 128 21.93 10.01 -3.21
CA ALA A 128 21.60 9.98 -4.64
C ALA A 128 22.35 11.08 -5.42
N ALA A 129 22.42 12.31 -4.86
CA ALA A 129 23.15 13.43 -5.47
C ALA A 129 24.67 13.21 -5.55
N LEU A 130 25.19 12.34 -4.68
CA LEU A 130 26.62 12.03 -4.60
C LEU A 130 26.97 10.65 -5.19
N ALA A 131 26.03 9.92 -5.77
CA ALA A 131 26.22 8.54 -6.24
C ALA A 131 27.30 8.42 -7.34
N ASP A 132 27.46 9.44 -8.19
CA ASP A 132 28.42 9.52 -9.28
C ASP A 132 29.72 10.28 -8.91
N THR A 133 29.89 10.60 -7.62
CA THR A 133 30.89 11.56 -7.14
C THR A 133 31.96 10.89 -6.29
N ASP A 134 33.20 11.31 -6.50
CA ASP A 134 34.26 11.01 -5.55
C ASP A 134 34.02 11.80 -4.25
N ARG A 135 33.63 11.09 -3.20
CA ARG A 135 33.36 11.67 -1.87
C ARG A 135 34.52 12.49 -1.30
N SER A 136 35.73 12.24 -1.76
CA SER A 136 36.91 13.03 -1.35
C SER A 136 36.87 14.47 -1.85
N ARG A 137 36.03 14.81 -2.83
CA ARG A 137 35.82 16.17 -3.36
C ARG A 137 34.70 16.93 -2.65
N VAL A 138 33.89 16.25 -1.81
CA VAL A 138 32.74 16.89 -1.16
C VAL A 138 33.21 17.88 -0.09
N ALA A 139 32.93 19.15 -0.33
CA ALA A 139 33.25 20.26 0.59
C ALA A 139 32.28 20.31 1.78
N GLY A 140 31.03 19.95 1.57
CA GLY A 140 29.98 19.93 2.56
C GLY A 140 28.58 19.90 1.94
N ALA A 141 27.57 19.64 2.78
CA ALA A 141 26.16 19.72 2.43
C ALA A 141 25.45 20.76 3.30
N ILE A 142 24.48 21.48 2.72
CA ILE A 142 23.61 22.42 3.40
C ILE A 142 22.18 21.98 3.16
N MET A 143 21.44 21.77 4.23
CA MET A 143 20.02 21.38 4.19
C MET A 143 19.16 22.56 4.61
N VAL A 144 18.12 22.88 3.84
CA VAL A 144 17.07 23.83 4.21
C VAL A 144 15.81 23.00 4.45
N THR A 145 15.36 22.87 5.70
CA THR A 145 14.29 21.97 6.13
C THR A 145 13.68 22.46 7.44
N ASP A 146 12.51 21.99 7.83
CA ASP A 146 11.93 22.21 9.17
C ASP A 146 12.55 21.32 10.27
N GLY A 147 13.48 20.44 9.88
CA GLY A 147 14.16 19.54 10.79
C GLY A 147 13.45 18.21 11.06
N ALA A 148 12.25 18.01 10.55
CA ALA A 148 11.51 16.74 10.64
C ALA A 148 12.02 15.73 9.60
N VAL A 149 13.25 15.24 9.78
CA VAL A 149 13.91 14.30 8.85
C VAL A 149 13.83 12.88 9.39
N HIS A 150 13.40 11.93 8.54
CA HIS A 150 13.06 10.55 8.95
C HIS A 150 14.12 9.51 8.57
N ASP A 151 15.14 9.88 7.78
CA ASP A 151 16.20 8.99 7.30
C ASP A 151 17.59 9.38 7.82
N VAL A 152 17.66 9.90 9.06
CA VAL A 152 18.93 10.26 9.68
C VAL A 152 19.80 9.02 9.86
N PRO A 153 21.06 9.01 9.39
CA PRO A 153 21.93 7.86 9.50
C PRO A 153 22.36 7.59 10.96
N ASP A 154 22.46 6.31 11.34
CA ASP A 154 22.90 5.88 12.69
C ASP A 154 24.34 6.34 13.01
N ALA A 155 25.21 6.47 12.00
CA ALA A 155 26.60 6.89 12.14
C ALA A 155 26.92 8.12 11.28
N PRO A 156 26.45 9.33 11.63
CA PRO A 156 26.62 10.52 10.80
C PRO A 156 28.08 10.90 10.55
N GLY A 157 28.98 10.59 11.47
CA GLY A 157 30.42 10.84 11.32
C GLY A 157 31.08 10.11 10.14
N ALA A 158 30.44 9.03 9.63
CA ALA A 158 30.93 8.28 8.48
C ALA A 158 30.77 9.06 7.14
N LEU A 159 29.97 10.13 7.12
CA LEU A 159 29.80 10.97 5.92
C LEU A 159 31.13 11.60 5.45
N GLY A 160 32.04 11.94 6.37
CA GLY A 160 33.38 12.45 6.06
C GLY A 160 33.43 13.91 5.58
N PHE A 161 32.32 14.64 5.62
CA PHE A 161 32.18 16.05 5.29
C PHE A 161 31.15 16.73 6.21
N PRO A 162 31.21 18.06 6.41
CA PRO A 162 30.25 18.76 7.25
C PRO A 162 28.85 18.79 6.63
N VAL A 163 27.87 18.56 7.46
CA VAL A 163 26.45 18.72 7.14
C VAL A 163 25.89 19.87 7.97
N HIS A 164 25.51 20.95 7.30
CA HIS A 164 24.88 22.10 7.89
C HIS A 164 23.38 22.05 7.69
N ALA A 165 22.62 22.59 8.62
CA ALA A 165 21.18 22.71 8.46
C ALA A 165 20.70 24.12 8.83
N LEU A 166 19.91 24.70 7.94
CA LEU A 166 19.16 25.93 8.16
C LEU A 166 17.68 25.53 8.32
N VAL A 167 17.22 25.63 9.57
CA VAL A 167 15.90 25.11 9.94
C VAL A 167 14.83 26.19 9.82
N THR A 168 13.83 25.94 8.98
CA THR A 168 12.67 26.80 8.77
C THR A 168 11.62 26.59 9.87
N GLY A 169 10.67 27.50 9.99
CA GLY A 169 9.68 27.53 11.07
C GLY A 169 10.12 28.39 12.26
N GLU A 170 9.25 28.51 13.24
CA GLU A 170 9.45 29.39 14.39
C GLU A 170 9.75 28.60 15.67
N GLU A 171 10.36 29.27 16.63
CA GLU A 171 10.52 28.71 17.97
C GLU A 171 9.19 28.78 18.74
N GLY A 172 8.80 27.67 19.39
CA GLY A 172 7.58 27.60 20.19
C GLY A 172 6.31 27.35 19.39
N GLU A 173 6.42 26.84 18.18
CA GLU A 173 5.27 26.30 17.43
C GLU A 173 4.51 25.29 18.28
N ARG A 174 3.18 25.28 18.12
CA ARG A 174 2.27 24.41 18.86
C ARG A 174 1.44 23.61 17.88
N ASP A 175 1.14 22.38 18.27
CA ASP A 175 0.35 21.51 17.43
C ASP A 175 -0.29 20.40 18.26
N ARG A 176 -1.49 19.98 17.86
CA ARG A 176 -2.16 18.79 18.39
C ARG A 176 -2.28 17.75 17.31
N ALA A 177 -1.78 16.56 17.57
CA ALA A 177 -1.86 15.44 16.64
C ALA A 177 -2.71 14.29 17.23
N LEU A 178 -3.58 13.71 16.39
CA LEU A 178 -4.31 12.48 16.67
C LEU A 178 -3.72 11.34 15.86
N THR A 179 -3.14 10.36 16.53
CA THR A 179 -2.56 9.18 15.90
C THR A 179 -3.42 7.96 16.18
N LEU A 180 -3.76 7.22 15.14
CA LEU A 180 -4.38 5.91 15.24
C LEU A 180 -3.29 4.84 15.42
N VAL A 181 -3.19 4.28 16.64
CA VAL A 181 -2.14 3.31 17.01
C VAL A 181 -2.50 1.90 16.55
N THR A 182 -3.76 1.50 16.79
CA THR A 182 -4.26 0.17 16.40
C THR A 182 -5.67 0.27 15.88
N ALA A 183 -5.91 -0.31 14.73
CA ALA A 183 -7.22 -0.42 14.12
C ALA A 183 -7.42 -1.81 13.51
N PRO A 184 -8.47 -2.56 13.89
CA PRO A 184 -8.85 -3.78 13.19
C PRO A 184 -9.31 -3.49 11.77
N GLY A 185 -8.99 -4.38 10.82
CA GLY A 185 -9.44 -4.26 9.43
C GLY A 185 -10.92 -4.63 9.22
N PHE A 186 -11.56 -5.23 10.22
CA PHE A 186 -12.99 -5.59 10.20
C PHE A 186 -13.61 -5.39 11.57
N GLY A 187 -14.94 -5.21 11.59
CA GLY A 187 -15.75 -5.14 12.81
C GLY A 187 -17.02 -5.99 12.66
N ILE A 188 -17.53 -6.52 13.76
CA ILE A 188 -18.78 -7.28 13.75
C ILE A 188 -19.95 -6.32 13.81
N VAL A 189 -20.88 -6.46 12.90
CA VAL A 189 -22.12 -5.64 12.85
C VAL A 189 -22.90 -5.80 14.14
N GLY A 190 -23.25 -4.66 14.78
CA GLY A 190 -23.92 -4.63 16.08
C GLY A 190 -22.98 -4.68 17.28
N GLU A 191 -21.68 -4.88 17.09
CA GLU A 191 -20.69 -4.82 18.15
C GLU A 191 -19.82 -3.56 18.04
N PRO A 192 -19.37 -2.98 19.17
CA PRO A 192 -18.51 -1.81 19.16
C PRO A 192 -17.08 -2.18 18.73
N LEU A 193 -16.56 -1.54 17.70
CA LEU A 193 -15.19 -1.66 17.24
C LEU A 193 -14.24 -0.92 18.18
N ALA A 194 -13.28 -1.62 18.74
CA ALA A 194 -12.24 -1.05 19.58
C ALA A 194 -11.10 -0.47 18.75
N LEU A 195 -10.81 0.83 18.89
CA LEU A 195 -9.74 1.56 18.24
C LEU A 195 -8.80 2.13 19.30
N THR A 196 -7.50 1.95 19.15
CA THR A 196 -6.52 2.57 20.07
C THR A 196 -5.98 3.84 19.43
N VAL A 197 -6.16 4.96 20.11
CA VAL A 197 -5.72 6.28 19.66
C VAL A 197 -4.76 6.88 20.66
N ARG A 198 -3.88 7.78 20.17
CA ARG A 198 -3.02 8.63 20.98
C ARG A 198 -3.21 10.08 20.52
N VAL A 199 -3.43 10.98 21.47
CA VAL A 199 -3.46 12.43 21.22
C VAL A 199 -2.22 13.02 21.86
N GLU A 200 -1.42 13.75 21.09
CA GLU A 200 -0.21 14.40 21.53
C GLU A 200 -0.31 15.90 21.29
N ASP A 201 0.10 16.70 22.30
CA ASP A 201 0.22 18.15 22.17
C ASP A 201 1.72 18.48 22.08
N HIS A 202 2.17 18.89 20.90
CA HIS A 202 3.55 19.31 20.64
C HIS A 202 3.72 20.80 21.01
N GLY A 203 4.86 21.15 21.58
CA GLY A 203 5.13 22.53 22.04
C GLY A 203 4.35 22.93 23.29
N LEU A 204 3.59 22.04 23.88
CA LEU A 204 2.83 22.23 25.11
C LEU A 204 3.09 21.09 26.11
N PRO A 205 2.84 21.31 27.43
CA PRO A 205 2.91 20.21 28.38
C PRO A 205 1.86 19.13 28.04
N ALA A 206 2.30 17.88 27.88
CA ALA A 206 1.43 16.72 27.61
C ALA A 206 0.55 16.39 28.83
N ARG A 207 -0.45 17.22 29.14
CA ARG A 207 -1.33 17.06 30.28
C ARG A 207 -2.74 17.49 29.95
N GLY A 208 -3.72 16.72 30.42
CA GLY A 208 -5.14 17.07 30.29
C GLY A 208 -5.96 15.94 29.68
N ILE A 209 -7.21 16.24 29.46
CA ILE A 209 -8.19 15.37 28.81
C ILE A 209 -8.79 16.18 27.68
N THR A 210 -8.82 15.60 26.48
CA THR A 210 -9.56 16.11 25.34
C THR A 210 -10.67 15.14 24.96
N ARG A 211 -11.48 15.48 23.96
CA ARG A 211 -12.53 14.60 23.44
C ARG A 211 -12.19 14.19 22.03
N VAL A 212 -12.34 12.90 21.74
CA VAL A 212 -12.34 12.38 20.37
C VAL A 212 -13.79 12.28 19.92
N THR A 213 -14.12 12.99 18.86
CA THR A 213 -15.39 12.86 18.15
C THR A 213 -15.27 11.72 17.14
N ILE A 214 -16.17 10.76 17.21
CA ILE A 214 -16.22 9.58 16.35
C ILE A 214 -17.39 9.74 15.40
N ARG A 215 -17.10 9.75 14.12
CA ARG A 215 -18.07 9.72 13.03
C ARG A 215 -18.03 8.39 12.32
N VAL A 216 -19.19 7.84 12.04
CA VAL A 216 -19.35 6.65 11.23
C VAL A 216 -20.20 7.05 10.04
N ASP A 217 -19.70 6.82 8.84
CA ASP A 217 -20.32 7.19 7.55
C ASP A 217 -20.76 8.67 7.45
N GLY A 218 -19.98 9.54 8.11
CA GLY A 218 -20.20 10.98 8.16
C GLY A 218 -21.10 11.48 9.31
N GLU A 219 -21.76 10.59 10.04
CA GLU A 219 -22.61 10.93 11.19
C GLU A 219 -21.84 10.83 12.51
N ILE A 220 -22.02 11.82 13.41
CA ILE A 220 -21.45 11.77 14.75
C ILE A 220 -22.19 10.68 15.54
N ARG A 221 -21.46 9.66 15.97
CA ARG A 221 -21.98 8.54 16.74
C ARG A 221 -21.59 8.57 18.21
N ALA A 222 -20.42 9.12 18.51
CA ALA A 222 -19.93 9.20 19.88
C ALA A 222 -18.92 10.34 20.07
N GLU A 223 -18.82 10.84 21.31
CA GLU A 223 -17.72 11.66 21.79
C GLU A 223 -17.15 11.02 23.06
N GLN A 224 -15.86 10.70 23.04
CA GLN A 224 -15.22 9.97 24.12
C GLN A 224 -14.03 10.75 24.68
N PRO A 225 -13.88 10.85 26.03
CA PRO A 225 -12.75 11.51 26.63
C PRO A 225 -11.48 10.68 26.49
N VAL A 226 -10.39 11.32 26.07
CA VAL A 226 -9.06 10.69 25.96
C VAL A 226 -8.02 11.53 26.71
N ARG A 227 -7.05 10.87 27.31
CA ARG A 227 -5.96 11.54 28.03
C ARG A 227 -4.83 11.85 27.03
N ILE A 228 -4.36 13.11 27.04
CA ILE A 228 -3.26 13.58 26.20
C ILE A 228 -1.96 12.86 26.61
N GLY A 229 -1.16 12.44 25.64
CA GLY A 229 0.12 11.75 25.81
C GLY A 229 0.02 10.26 26.14
N THR A 230 -1.20 9.67 26.20
CA THR A 230 -1.36 8.25 26.51
C THR A 230 -2.26 7.54 25.50
N GLU A 231 -1.97 6.28 25.25
CA GLU A 231 -2.86 5.43 24.44
C GLU A 231 -4.19 5.22 25.16
N THR A 232 -5.27 5.44 24.44
CA THR A 232 -6.63 5.28 24.95
C THR A 232 -7.46 4.51 23.93
N THR A 233 -8.22 3.53 24.41
CA THR A 233 -9.15 2.79 23.54
C THR A 233 -10.46 3.55 23.46
N VAL A 234 -10.91 3.82 22.23
CA VAL A 234 -12.22 4.39 21.90
C VAL A 234 -13.04 3.38 21.11
N PHE A 235 -14.37 3.53 21.15
CA PHE A 235 -15.28 2.54 20.56
C PHE A 235 -16.15 3.19 19.50
N ALA A 236 -16.13 2.63 18.28
CA ALA A 236 -16.97 3.03 17.16
C ALA A 236 -18.05 1.95 16.91
N PRO A 237 -19.34 2.30 16.79
CA PRO A 237 -20.36 1.33 16.40
C PRO A 237 -20.20 0.93 14.93
N ILE A 238 -20.47 -0.33 14.60
CA ILE A 238 -20.55 -0.84 13.25
C ILE A 238 -21.99 -1.26 13.00
N ASP A 239 -22.73 -0.48 12.22
CA ASP A 239 -24.18 -0.64 12.07
C ASP A 239 -24.58 -1.48 10.84
N HIS A 240 -23.70 -1.64 9.86
CA HIS A 240 -23.98 -2.38 8.62
C HIS A 240 -22.79 -3.21 8.13
N ALA A 241 -23.08 -4.19 7.28
CA ALA A 241 -22.07 -4.97 6.58
C ALA A 241 -21.45 -4.16 5.40
N GLY A 242 -20.22 -4.52 5.03
CA GLY A 242 -19.46 -3.85 3.97
C GLY A 242 -18.58 -2.71 4.47
N PRO A 243 -18.03 -1.91 3.53
CA PRO A 243 -17.11 -0.83 3.85
C PRO A 243 -17.79 0.25 4.70
N THR A 244 -17.27 0.49 5.89
CA THR A 244 -17.73 1.50 6.86
C THR A 244 -16.62 2.51 7.08
N ALA A 245 -16.88 3.80 6.85
CA ALA A 245 -15.94 4.88 7.11
C ALA A 245 -16.00 5.30 8.58
N VAL A 246 -14.89 5.16 9.29
CA VAL A 246 -14.75 5.67 10.66
C VAL A 246 -13.79 6.85 10.65
N GLU A 247 -14.28 8.02 11.01
CA GLU A 247 -13.51 9.25 11.14
C GLU A 247 -13.39 9.62 12.62
N LEU A 248 -12.18 9.91 13.03
CA LEU A 248 -11.86 10.38 14.39
C LEU A 248 -11.35 11.81 14.30
N SER A 249 -11.77 12.68 15.20
CA SER A 249 -11.27 14.05 15.24
C SER A 249 -11.16 14.57 16.66
N VAL A 250 -10.19 15.47 16.87
CA VAL A 250 -10.01 16.21 18.13
C VAL A 250 -10.16 17.71 17.88
N PRO A 251 -10.59 18.48 18.88
CA PRO A 251 -10.69 19.92 18.73
C PRO A 251 -9.32 20.57 18.60
N GLU A 252 -9.25 21.61 17.78
CA GLU A 252 -8.06 22.44 17.59
C GLU A 252 -7.66 23.16 18.89
N ILE A 253 -6.36 23.46 19.01
CA ILE A 253 -5.81 24.29 20.09
C ILE A 253 -5.46 25.68 19.56
N GLU A 254 -5.48 26.67 20.45
CA GLU A 254 -5.18 28.05 20.06
C GLU A 254 -3.72 28.21 19.60
N GLY A 255 -3.53 28.73 18.38
CA GLY A 255 -2.21 28.92 17.77
C GLY A 255 -1.59 27.65 17.20
N GLU A 256 -2.40 26.68 16.85
CA GLU A 256 -2.00 25.45 16.20
C GLU A 256 -1.46 25.69 14.78
N ILE A 257 -0.37 24.98 14.42
CA ILE A 257 0.24 25.16 13.10
C ILE A 257 -0.56 24.49 11.99
N THR A 258 -1.26 23.39 12.29
CA THR A 258 -2.11 22.69 11.34
C THR A 258 -3.23 21.90 12.02
N ALA A 259 -4.42 21.93 11.43
CA ALA A 259 -5.55 21.09 11.85
C ALA A 259 -5.67 19.78 11.04
N VAL A 260 -4.75 19.53 10.11
CA VAL A 260 -4.80 18.36 9.21
C VAL A 260 -4.61 17.07 10.00
N ASN A 261 -3.69 17.06 10.97
CA ASN A 261 -3.37 15.90 11.81
C ASN A 261 -4.26 15.77 13.06
N ASN A 262 -5.26 16.65 13.22
CA ASN A 262 -6.32 16.52 14.24
C ASN A 262 -7.38 15.49 13.84
N ARG A 263 -7.25 14.86 12.70
CA ARG A 263 -8.19 13.91 12.14
C ARG A 263 -7.48 12.64 11.71
N ALA A 264 -8.12 11.53 12.00
CA ALA A 264 -7.75 10.22 11.45
C ALA A 264 -9.00 9.58 10.87
N ALA A 265 -8.88 8.88 9.76
CA ALA A 265 -9.97 8.10 9.20
C ALA A 265 -9.46 6.74 8.76
N LEU A 266 -10.35 5.76 8.76
CA LEU A 266 -10.08 4.42 8.30
C LEU A 266 -11.37 3.86 7.67
N VAL A 267 -11.20 2.89 6.80
CA VAL A 267 -12.31 2.08 6.31
C VAL A 267 -12.20 0.71 6.95
N VAL A 268 -13.26 0.32 7.63
CA VAL A 268 -13.40 -0.98 8.30
C VAL A 268 -14.46 -1.79 7.56
N ASN A 269 -14.18 -3.06 7.31
CA ASN A 269 -15.21 -3.93 6.74
C ASN A 269 -16.14 -4.43 7.85
N GLY A 270 -17.42 -4.01 7.82
CA GLY A 270 -18.46 -4.56 8.67
C GLY A 270 -18.77 -5.99 8.23
N VAL A 271 -18.57 -6.94 9.12
CA VAL A 271 -18.85 -8.36 8.88
C VAL A 271 -19.98 -8.79 9.77
N ARG A 272 -21.00 -9.45 9.20
CA ARG A 272 -22.03 -10.07 10.00
C ARG A 272 -21.46 -11.26 10.76
N ASP A 273 -21.98 -11.52 11.95
CA ASP A 273 -21.74 -12.79 12.62
C ASP A 273 -22.31 -13.93 11.76
N ARG A 274 -22.11 -15.18 12.15
CA ARG A 274 -22.55 -16.32 11.34
C ARG A 274 -24.03 -16.23 10.99
N LEU A 275 -24.29 -16.27 9.68
CA LEU A 275 -25.63 -16.22 9.11
C LEU A 275 -26.38 -17.51 9.44
N ARG A 276 -27.51 -17.40 10.12
CA ARG A 276 -28.28 -18.57 10.55
C ARG A 276 -29.28 -19.00 9.48
N VAL A 277 -29.10 -20.21 8.98
CA VAL A 277 -29.96 -20.79 7.93
C VAL A 277 -30.78 -21.94 8.48
N LEU A 278 -32.10 -21.87 8.32
CA LEU A 278 -33.01 -22.96 8.62
C LEU A 278 -33.38 -23.71 7.33
N LEU A 279 -32.84 -24.92 7.18
CA LEU A 279 -33.17 -25.81 6.06
C LEU A 279 -34.25 -26.82 6.50
N VAL A 280 -35.41 -26.79 5.85
CA VAL A 280 -36.52 -27.71 6.07
C VAL A 280 -36.76 -28.57 4.83
N SER A 281 -36.33 -29.81 4.88
CA SER A 281 -36.53 -30.78 3.79
C SER A 281 -37.85 -31.53 3.99
N GLY A 282 -38.73 -31.43 3.01
CA GLY A 282 -40.09 -32.01 3.07
C GLY A 282 -40.11 -33.51 2.88
N GLU A 283 -39.17 -34.07 2.15
CA GLU A 283 -39.05 -35.52 1.89
C GLU A 283 -37.57 -35.87 1.70
N PRO A 284 -37.11 -37.03 2.23
CA PRO A 284 -35.75 -37.50 1.99
C PRO A 284 -35.50 -37.79 0.51
N TYR A 285 -34.48 -37.18 -0.06
CA TYR A 285 -34.00 -37.45 -1.43
C TYR A 285 -32.52 -37.05 -1.60
N LEU A 286 -31.96 -37.29 -2.78
CA LEU A 286 -30.54 -37.04 -3.02
C LEU A 286 -30.13 -35.55 -2.94
N GLY A 287 -31.02 -34.65 -3.33
CA GLY A 287 -30.79 -33.20 -3.32
C GLY A 287 -30.70 -32.60 -1.92
N GLU A 288 -31.38 -33.14 -0.92
CA GLU A 288 -31.29 -32.74 0.47
C GLU A 288 -29.84 -32.74 0.97
N ARG A 289 -29.07 -33.79 0.63
CA ARG A 289 -27.66 -33.88 1.02
C ARG A 289 -26.80 -32.82 0.36
N VAL A 290 -27.17 -32.43 -0.84
CA VAL A 290 -26.43 -31.39 -1.60
C VAL A 290 -26.63 -30.05 -0.91
N TRP A 291 -27.84 -29.67 -0.55
CA TRP A 291 -28.11 -28.46 0.22
C TRP A 291 -27.35 -28.45 1.57
N ARG A 292 -27.54 -29.52 2.33
CA ARG A 292 -26.90 -29.64 3.64
C ARG A 292 -25.36 -29.54 3.55
N ASN A 293 -24.75 -30.25 2.58
CA ASN A 293 -23.30 -30.25 2.44
C ASN A 293 -22.76 -28.88 1.98
N LEU A 294 -23.49 -28.23 1.08
CA LEU A 294 -23.13 -26.87 0.61
C LEU A 294 -23.13 -25.86 1.77
N LEU A 295 -24.26 -25.77 2.47
CA LEU A 295 -24.42 -24.80 3.56
C LEU A 295 -23.52 -25.11 4.76
N LYS A 296 -23.29 -26.39 5.07
CA LYS A 296 -22.36 -26.78 6.15
C LYS A 296 -20.89 -26.55 5.81
N ALA A 297 -20.53 -26.54 4.53
CA ALA A 297 -19.17 -26.27 4.08
C ALA A 297 -18.86 -24.76 4.04
N ASP A 298 -19.86 -23.91 4.15
CA ASP A 298 -19.69 -22.47 4.18
C ASP A 298 -19.37 -22.01 5.61
N PRO A 299 -18.17 -21.44 5.86
CA PRO A 299 -17.75 -21.02 7.20
C PRO A 299 -18.57 -19.87 7.77
N SER A 300 -19.23 -19.08 6.92
CA SER A 300 -20.08 -17.95 7.31
C SER A 300 -21.50 -18.38 7.71
N VAL A 301 -21.88 -19.67 7.51
CA VAL A 301 -23.22 -20.18 7.74
C VAL A 301 -23.29 -21.05 8.99
N ASP A 302 -24.27 -20.77 9.85
CA ASP A 302 -24.72 -21.64 10.94
C ASP A 302 -26.02 -22.36 10.53
N LEU A 303 -25.91 -23.65 10.20
CA LEU A 303 -26.99 -24.41 9.61
C LEU A 303 -27.79 -25.19 10.66
N VAL A 304 -29.09 -24.89 10.75
CA VAL A 304 -30.10 -25.71 11.43
C VAL A 304 -30.89 -26.48 10.38
N HIS A 305 -30.78 -27.79 10.40
CA HIS A 305 -31.40 -28.64 9.38
C HIS A 305 -32.40 -29.65 9.97
N PHE A 306 -33.59 -29.67 9.41
CA PHE A 306 -34.62 -30.66 9.73
C PHE A 306 -35.17 -31.34 8.48
N THR A 307 -35.27 -32.67 8.53
CA THR A 307 -35.95 -33.47 7.50
C THR A 307 -37.23 -34.06 8.04
N ILE A 308 -38.33 -33.89 7.33
CA ILE A 308 -39.64 -34.47 7.70
C ILE A 308 -39.64 -35.94 7.28
N LEU A 309 -39.22 -36.82 8.18
CA LEU A 309 -39.13 -38.27 7.94
C LEU A 309 -40.47 -38.96 8.01
N ARG A 310 -41.35 -38.51 8.91
CA ARG A 310 -42.66 -39.14 9.17
C ARG A 310 -43.75 -38.08 9.22
N PRO A 311 -44.67 -38.08 8.25
CA PRO A 311 -45.86 -37.23 8.33
C PRO A 311 -46.80 -37.69 9.44
N PRO A 312 -47.55 -36.77 10.08
CA PRO A 312 -48.51 -37.08 11.14
C PRO A 312 -49.59 -38.12 10.77
N GLU A 313 -49.82 -38.29 9.47
CA GLU A 313 -50.86 -39.19 8.92
C GLU A 313 -50.48 -40.68 9.03
N LYS A 314 -49.23 -41.03 9.22
CA LYS A 314 -48.77 -42.41 9.45
C LYS A 314 -48.85 -42.75 10.95
N GLN A 315 -50.02 -43.07 11.45
CA GLN A 315 -50.22 -43.66 12.79
C GLN A 315 -50.10 -45.17 12.70
N ASP A 316 -48.95 -45.71 13.02
CA ASP A 316 -48.70 -47.15 13.14
C ASP A 316 -48.76 -47.65 14.59
N GLY A 317 -49.29 -46.83 15.52
CA GLY A 317 -49.47 -47.17 16.92
C GLY A 317 -48.24 -47.18 17.78
N THR A 318 -47.06 -46.93 17.21
CA THR A 318 -45.79 -46.87 17.97
C THR A 318 -45.64 -45.52 18.64
N PRO A 319 -45.47 -45.43 19.98
CA PRO A 319 -45.25 -44.18 20.68
C PRO A 319 -43.97 -43.46 20.18
N ILE A 320 -44.01 -42.14 20.02
CA ILE A 320 -42.87 -41.31 19.56
C ILE A 320 -41.64 -41.53 20.41
N ARG A 321 -41.79 -41.82 21.70
CA ARG A 321 -40.70 -42.11 22.64
C ARG A 321 -39.92 -43.38 22.32
N GLU A 322 -40.57 -44.37 21.70
CA GLU A 322 -39.93 -45.64 21.30
C GLU A 322 -39.16 -45.54 19.98
N LEU A 323 -39.42 -44.50 19.18
CA LEU A 323 -38.80 -44.28 17.87
C LEU A 323 -37.49 -43.47 17.95
N SER A 324 -37.10 -43.01 19.15
CA SER A 324 -35.92 -42.14 19.33
C SER A 324 -35.87 -40.95 18.37
N LEU A 325 -37.02 -40.48 17.88
CA LEU A 325 -37.12 -39.33 17.00
C LEU A 325 -37.26 -38.05 17.84
N ILE A 326 -36.45 -37.04 17.55
CA ILE A 326 -36.61 -35.70 18.11
C ILE A 326 -37.88 -35.12 17.48
N ALA A 327 -38.86 -34.71 18.31
CA ALA A 327 -40.02 -34.01 17.84
C ALA A 327 -39.62 -32.71 17.18
N PHE A 328 -40.16 -32.42 15.97
CA PHE A 328 -39.86 -31.19 15.24
C PHE A 328 -40.34 -29.98 16.05
N PRO A 329 -39.44 -29.09 16.53
CA PRO A 329 -39.79 -28.02 17.48
C PRO A 329 -40.43 -26.84 16.75
N THR A 330 -41.61 -27.04 16.18
CA THR A 330 -42.30 -26.08 15.31
C THR A 330 -42.54 -24.73 15.98
N ARG A 331 -42.98 -24.72 17.24
CA ARG A 331 -43.19 -23.48 17.99
C ARG A 331 -41.93 -22.69 18.22
N GLU A 332 -40.84 -23.36 18.54
CA GLU A 332 -39.56 -22.72 18.78
C GLU A 332 -38.99 -22.07 17.50
N LEU A 333 -39.00 -22.84 16.40
CA LEU A 333 -38.39 -22.39 15.14
C LEU A 333 -39.24 -21.35 14.39
N PHE A 334 -40.59 -21.51 14.37
CA PHE A 334 -41.46 -20.68 13.54
C PHE A 334 -42.31 -19.66 14.32
N SER A 335 -42.02 -19.48 15.61
CA SER A 335 -42.66 -18.45 16.43
C SER A 335 -41.63 -17.75 17.31
N THR A 336 -40.97 -18.46 18.26
CA THR A 336 -40.15 -17.86 19.29
C THR A 336 -38.79 -17.36 18.73
N LYS A 337 -38.11 -18.19 17.91
CA LYS A 337 -36.76 -17.92 17.38
C LYS A 337 -36.76 -17.67 15.87
N LEU A 338 -37.88 -17.40 15.25
CA LEU A 338 -37.98 -17.16 13.83
C LEU A 338 -37.12 -15.98 13.37
N HIS A 339 -37.08 -14.95 14.18
CA HIS A 339 -36.32 -13.74 13.91
C HIS A 339 -34.79 -13.89 14.08
N GLU A 340 -34.32 -15.01 14.64
CA GLU A 340 -32.91 -15.33 14.76
C GLU A 340 -32.31 -15.93 13.47
N PHE A 341 -33.16 -16.31 12.51
CA PHE A 341 -32.71 -16.84 11.22
C PHE A 341 -32.62 -15.72 10.19
N ASP A 342 -31.56 -15.78 9.36
CA ASP A 342 -31.36 -14.89 8.21
C ASP A 342 -32.02 -15.45 6.96
N LEU A 343 -32.11 -16.79 6.82
CA LEU A 343 -32.67 -17.46 5.67
C LEU A 343 -33.43 -18.74 6.08
N ILE A 344 -34.62 -18.90 5.53
CA ILE A 344 -35.38 -20.14 5.60
C ILE A 344 -35.40 -20.79 4.22
N ILE A 345 -35.06 -22.07 4.14
CA ILE A 345 -35.08 -22.84 2.89
C ILE A 345 -36.11 -23.96 3.03
N PHE A 346 -37.13 -23.92 2.19
CA PHE A 346 -38.02 -25.05 1.99
C PHE A 346 -37.60 -25.86 0.77
N ASP A 347 -37.03 -27.05 1.01
CA ASP A 347 -36.62 -27.98 -0.03
C ASP A 347 -37.63 -29.09 -0.18
N ARG A 348 -38.31 -29.17 -1.33
CA ARG A 348 -39.40 -30.13 -1.62
C ARG A 348 -40.48 -30.20 -0.53
N TYR A 349 -40.74 -29.03 0.09
CA TYR A 349 -41.73 -28.99 1.16
C TYR A 349 -43.14 -29.32 0.65
N ARG A 350 -43.84 -30.19 1.39
CA ARG A 350 -45.21 -30.60 1.12
C ARG A 350 -46.05 -30.32 2.35
N ARG A 351 -47.18 -29.65 2.16
CA ARG A 351 -48.14 -29.41 3.25
C ARG A 351 -48.79 -30.71 3.69
N ARG A 352 -48.46 -31.19 4.88
CA ARG A 352 -48.98 -32.41 5.50
C ARG A 352 -49.41 -32.20 6.96
N GLY A 353 -49.75 -30.96 7.36
CA GLY A 353 -50.14 -30.64 8.72
C GLY A 353 -49.01 -30.58 9.74
N VAL A 354 -47.76 -30.70 9.32
CA VAL A 354 -46.59 -30.57 10.20
C VAL A 354 -46.41 -29.10 10.68
N LEU A 355 -46.60 -28.13 9.77
CA LEU A 355 -46.67 -26.73 10.09
C LEU A 355 -48.10 -26.23 9.99
N PRO A 356 -48.73 -25.81 11.12
CA PRO A 356 -49.99 -25.07 11.13
C PRO A 356 -49.96 -23.80 10.30
N MET A 357 -51.11 -23.34 9.81
CA MET A 357 -51.22 -22.12 9.00
C MET A 357 -50.67 -20.88 9.69
N LEU A 358 -50.83 -20.80 11.03
CA LEU A 358 -50.25 -19.69 11.83
C LEU A 358 -48.74 -19.55 11.66
N TYR A 359 -47.98 -20.65 11.60
CA TYR A 359 -46.53 -20.57 11.43
C TYR A 359 -46.13 -20.19 10.00
N LEU A 360 -46.95 -20.58 9.02
CA LEU A 360 -46.76 -20.14 7.62
C LEU A 360 -47.09 -18.67 7.44
N ASP A 361 -48.05 -18.15 8.20
CA ASP A 361 -48.34 -16.72 8.28
C ASP A 361 -47.20 -15.94 8.96
N ASN A 362 -46.66 -16.49 10.05
CA ASN A 362 -45.47 -15.91 10.72
C ASN A 362 -44.25 -15.81 9.76
N ILE A 363 -44.06 -16.81 8.87
CA ILE A 363 -43.00 -16.79 7.86
C ILE A 363 -43.23 -15.67 6.84
N ALA A 364 -44.47 -15.48 6.38
CA ALA A 364 -44.78 -14.37 5.48
C ALA A 364 -44.44 -13.02 6.13
N GLY A 365 -44.93 -12.79 7.36
CA GLY A 365 -44.58 -11.57 8.10
C GLY A 365 -43.09 -11.45 8.48
N TYR A 366 -42.38 -12.56 8.65
CA TYR A 366 -40.92 -12.55 8.84
C TYR A 366 -40.21 -12.02 7.60
N VAL A 367 -40.61 -12.49 6.39
CA VAL A 367 -40.03 -11.99 5.15
C VAL A 367 -40.33 -10.51 4.95
N GLU A 368 -41.57 -10.07 5.14
CA GLU A 368 -41.95 -8.66 5.01
C GLU A 368 -41.10 -7.71 5.89
N ARG A 369 -40.62 -8.20 7.04
CA ARG A 369 -39.76 -7.47 7.99
C ARG A 369 -38.26 -7.67 7.78
N GLY A 370 -37.81 -8.15 6.63
CA GLY A 370 -36.37 -8.23 6.29
C GLY A 370 -35.77 -9.64 6.26
N GLY A 371 -36.54 -10.67 6.63
CA GLY A 371 -36.09 -12.06 6.53
C GLY A 371 -36.07 -12.58 5.09
N ALA A 372 -35.45 -13.75 4.89
CA ALA A 372 -35.37 -14.34 3.55
C ALA A 372 -35.96 -15.73 3.46
N LEU A 373 -36.60 -16.04 2.30
CA LEU A 373 -37.18 -17.32 2.02
C LEU A 373 -36.72 -17.85 0.66
N LEU A 374 -36.23 -19.09 0.64
CA LEU A 374 -35.97 -19.85 -0.58
C LEU A 374 -36.89 -21.06 -0.65
N ILE A 375 -37.57 -21.23 -1.78
CA ILE A 375 -38.37 -22.43 -2.04
C ILE A 375 -37.78 -23.17 -3.25
N ALA A 376 -37.15 -24.33 -3.00
CA ALA A 376 -36.83 -25.30 -4.03
C ALA A 376 -38.04 -26.24 -4.22
N THR A 377 -38.78 -26.04 -5.31
CA THR A 377 -40.05 -26.71 -5.51
C THR A 377 -39.88 -28.15 -5.94
N GLY A 378 -40.73 -29.04 -5.39
CA GLY A 378 -40.90 -30.40 -5.87
C GLY A 378 -42.30 -30.61 -6.44
N PRO A 379 -42.68 -31.85 -6.81
CA PRO A 379 -43.97 -32.19 -7.41
C PRO A 379 -45.19 -31.71 -6.63
N ALA A 380 -45.08 -31.67 -5.30
CA ALA A 380 -46.14 -31.22 -4.42
C ALA A 380 -46.58 -29.76 -4.64
N TYR A 381 -45.68 -28.93 -5.22
CA TYR A 381 -45.97 -27.52 -5.48
C TYR A 381 -47.05 -27.33 -6.55
N ALA A 382 -47.12 -28.22 -7.55
CA ALA A 382 -48.18 -28.23 -8.56
C ALA A 382 -49.54 -28.76 -8.04
N GLY A 383 -49.55 -29.41 -6.87
CA GLY A 383 -50.71 -30.12 -6.37
C GLY A 383 -51.50 -29.43 -5.24
N PRO A 384 -52.48 -30.16 -4.67
CA PRO A 384 -53.31 -29.66 -3.57
C PRO A 384 -52.53 -29.36 -2.28
N SER A 385 -51.36 -29.96 -2.13
CA SER A 385 -50.45 -29.78 -0.98
C SER A 385 -49.43 -28.65 -1.17
N SER A 386 -49.65 -27.79 -2.16
CA SER A 386 -48.78 -26.65 -2.49
C SER A 386 -48.70 -25.63 -1.35
N LEU A 387 -47.53 -25.05 -1.15
CA LEU A 387 -47.33 -23.86 -0.32
C LEU A 387 -48.08 -22.63 -0.87
N HIS A 388 -48.33 -22.58 -2.17
CA HIS A 388 -49.13 -21.51 -2.78
C HIS A 388 -50.58 -21.49 -2.29
N ARG A 389 -51.05 -22.55 -1.62
CA ARG A 389 -52.38 -22.62 -0.98
C ARG A 389 -52.31 -22.33 0.53
N THR A 390 -51.39 -21.51 0.96
CA THR A 390 -51.15 -21.12 2.35
C THR A 390 -50.87 -19.60 2.43
N PRO A 391 -50.82 -18.99 3.60
CA PRO A 391 -50.48 -17.58 3.73
C PRO A 391 -49.16 -17.18 3.06
N VAL A 392 -48.20 -18.10 2.92
CA VAL A 392 -46.93 -17.85 2.21
C VAL A 392 -47.16 -17.42 0.76
N ALA A 393 -48.31 -17.76 0.15
CA ALA A 393 -48.64 -17.36 -1.22
C ALA A 393 -48.57 -15.84 -1.46
N ALA A 394 -48.81 -15.03 -0.43
CA ALA A 394 -48.78 -13.56 -0.53
C ALA A 394 -47.39 -13.00 -0.86
N ILE A 395 -46.35 -13.77 -0.56
CA ILE A 395 -44.95 -13.37 -0.76
C ILE A 395 -44.24 -14.17 -1.86
N LEU A 396 -44.94 -15.07 -2.56
CA LEU A 396 -44.34 -15.90 -3.61
C LEU A 396 -44.34 -15.20 -4.96
N PRO A 397 -43.22 -15.21 -5.68
CA PRO A 397 -43.10 -14.54 -6.98
C PRO A 397 -43.77 -15.33 -8.12
N SER A 398 -44.31 -16.55 -7.89
CA SER A 398 -45.00 -17.31 -8.92
C SER A 398 -46.19 -18.13 -8.40
N ALA A 399 -47.14 -18.40 -9.30
CA ALA A 399 -48.26 -19.28 -9.07
C ALA A 399 -48.17 -20.56 -9.92
N PRO A 400 -48.30 -21.77 -9.34
CA PRO A 400 -48.26 -23.00 -10.11
C PRO A 400 -49.50 -23.15 -10.98
N THR A 401 -49.33 -23.58 -12.24
CA THR A 401 -50.45 -23.88 -13.18
C THR A 401 -51.13 -25.22 -12.89
N GLY A 402 -50.58 -25.99 -11.98
CA GLY A 402 -51.06 -27.34 -11.66
C GLY A 402 -50.41 -28.45 -12.50
N ARG A 403 -49.43 -28.12 -13.32
CA ARG A 403 -48.72 -29.09 -14.17
C ARG A 403 -47.26 -29.28 -13.74
N GLU A 404 -46.83 -30.53 -13.80
CA GLU A 404 -45.44 -30.94 -13.72
C GLU A 404 -44.96 -31.31 -15.12
N MET A 405 -43.94 -30.66 -15.60
CA MET A 405 -43.32 -30.92 -16.90
C MET A 405 -42.18 -31.91 -16.71
N GLN A 406 -42.28 -33.06 -17.38
CA GLN A 406 -41.24 -34.09 -17.39
C GLN A 406 -40.61 -34.13 -18.79
N GLY A 407 -39.30 -34.19 -18.85
CA GLY A 407 -38.52 -34.18 -20.10
C GLY A 407 -37.18 -33.44 -19.91
N GLY A 408 -36.20 -33.82 -20.69
CA GLY A 408 -34.86 -33.21 -20.60
C GLY A 408 -34.87 -31.77 -21.09
N PHE A 409 -34.35 -30.83 -20.28
CA PHE A 409 -34.10 -29.45 -20.68
C PHE A 409 -32.75 -28.96 -20.09
N ARG A 410 -32.15 -28.00 -20.75
CA ARG A 410 -30.97 -27.29 -20.22
C ARG A 410 -31.41 -25.97 -19.61
N PRO A 411 -31.08 -25.72 -18.33
CA PRO A 411 -31.27 -24.39 -17.75
C PRO A 411 -30.53 -23.32 -18.54
N GLN A 412 -31.15 -22.17 -18.76
CA GLN A 412 -30.58 -21.02 -19.47
C GLN A 412 -30.65 -19.79 -18.58
N VAL A 413 -29.67 -18.91 -18.71
CA VAL A 413 -29.67 -17.60 -18.03
C VAL A 413 -30.38 -16.60 -18.94
N THR A 414 -31.39 -15.91 -18.41
CA THR A 414 -32.11 -14.86 -19.14
C THR A 414 -31.26 -13.61 -19.35
N ASP A 415 -31.72 -12.66 -20.15
CA ASP A 415 -31.01 -11.38 -20.31
C ASP A 415 -30.96 -10.59 -19.00
N THR A 416 -32.02 -10.66 -18.16
CA THR A 416 -32.00 -10.12 -16.80
C THR A 416 -30.97 -10.86 -15.93
N GLY A 417 -30.97 -12.18 -16.00
CA GLY A 417 -29.99 -13.00 -15.25
C GLY A 417 -28.53 -12.76 -15.66
N ARG A 418 -28.26 -12.34 -16.90
CA ARG A 418 -26.90 -11.97 -17.33
C ARG A 418 -26.39 -10.70 -16.65
N ARG A 419 -27.27 -9.86 -16.17
CA ARG A 419 -26.96 -8.63 -15.43
C ARG A 419 -27.01 -8.80 -13.93
N HIS A 420 -27.77 -9.79 -13.43
CA HIS A 420 -27.96 -9.97 -11.99
C HIS A 420 -26.76 -10.63 -11.33
N PRO A 421 -26.25 -10.10 -10.18
CA PRO A 421 -25.04 -10.60 -9.51
C PRO A 421 -25.06 -12.10 -9.18
N VAL A 422 -26.22 -12.67 -8.93
CA VAL A 422 -26.37 -14.11 -8.62
C VAL A 422 -25.99 -14.99 -9.80
N THR A 423 -26.39 -14.63 -11.03
CA THR A 423 -26.27 -15.47 -12.22
C THR A 423 -25.32 -14.94 -13.28
N GLN A 424 -24.91 -13.67 -13.21
CA GLN A 424 -23.96 -13.04 -14.14
C GLN A 424 -22.65 -13.85 -14.29
N PRO A 425 -21.95 -14.27 -13.21
CA PRO A 425 -20.69 -15.01 -13.36
C PRO A 425 -20.86 -16.42 -13.92
N LEU A 426 -22.10 -16.95 -13.91
CA LEU A 426 -22.44 -18.26 -14.45
C LEU A 426 -22.81 -18.19 -15.94
N SER A 427 -23.00 -16.98 -16.45
CA SER A 427 -23.47 -16.76 -17.82
C SER A 427 -22.38 -17.14 -18.82
N PRO A 428 -22.71 -17.95 -19.83
CA PRO A 428 -21.78 -18.19 -20.94
C PRO A 428 -21.55 -16.89 -21.72
N PRO A 429 -20.47 -16.80 -22.50
CA PRO A 429 -20.28 -15.69 -23.43
C PRO A 429 -21.51 -15.45 -24.30
N VAL A 430 -21.74 -14.20 -24.70
CA VAL A 430 -22.89 -13.82 -25.51
C VAL A 430 -22.93 -14.66 -26.80
N GLY A 431 -24.06 -15.31 -27.06
CA GLY A 431 -24.26 -16.20 -28.22
C GLY A 431 -23.78 -17.64 -28.05
N ALA A 432 -23.22 -18.00 -26.89
CA ALA A 432 -22.89 -19.39 -26.58
C ALA A 432 -23.98 -20.05 -25.72
N GLU A 433 -24.33 -21.28 -26.03
CA GLU A 433 -25.18 -22.08 -25.15
C GLU A 433 -24.37 -22.60 -23.96
N PRO A 434 -24.97 -22.62 -22.74
CA PRO A 434 -24.34 -23.25 -21.60
C PRO A 434 -24.18 -24.74 -21.84
N GLY A 435 -22.95 -25.25 -21.71
CA GLY A 435 -22.66 -26.70 -21.83
C GLY A 435 -23.11 -27.52 -20.62
N TRP A 436 -24.11 -27.05 -19.86
CA TRP A 436 -24.56 -27.65 -18.62
C TRP A 436 -25.39 -28.92 -18.87
N GLY A 437 -25.34 -29.86 -17.93
CA GLY A 437 -26.16 -31.06 -17.93
C GLY A 437 -27.66 -30.75 -17.82
N ARG A 438 -28.46 -31.60 -18.42
CA ARG A 438 -29.93 -31.45 -18.42
C ARG A 438 -30.56 -31.75 -17.05
N TRP A 439 -31.68 -31.07 -16.78
CA TRP A 439 -32.65 -31.43 -15.76
C TRP A 439 -33.88 -32.06 -16.43
N PHE A 440 -34.69 -32.79 -15.67
CA PHE A 440 -35.78 -33.60 -16.22
C PHE A 440 -37.12 -33.28 -15.59
N ARG A 441 -37.17 -32.33 -14.68
CA ARG A 441 -38.39 -31.91 -14.00
C ARG A 441 -38.44 -30.41 -13.85
N LEU A 442 -39.52 -29.80 -14.29
CA LEU A 442 -39.87 -28.41 -14.08
C LEU A 442 -41.30 -28.34 -13.54
N ILE A 443 -41.52 -27.56 -12.51
CA ILE A 443 -42.87 -27.21 -12.06
C ILE A 443 -43.32 -26.00 -12.87
N GLU A 444 -44.36 -26.17 -13.70
CA GLU A 444 -44.88 -25.06 -14.49
C GLU A 444 -45.56 -24.05 -13.58
N ALA A 445 -45.12 -22.80 -13.68
CA ALA A 445 -45.66 -21.68 -12.92
C ALA A 445 -45.62 -20.40 -13.75
N ASP A 446 -46.58 -19.53 -13.49
CA ASP A 446 -46.64 -18.19 -14.07
C ASP A 446 -45.92 -17.21 -13.11
N ALA A 447 -44.97 -16.42 -13.60
CA ALA A 447 -44.35 -15.39 -12.83
C ALA A 447 -45.37 -14.27 -12.54
N LEU A 448 -45.52 -13.90 -11.28
CA LEU A 448 -46.44 -12.85 -10.81
C LEU A 448 -45.70 -11.57 -10.44
N ALA A 449 -44.50 -11.71 -9.90
CA ALA A 449 -43.67 -10.62 -9.41
C ALA A 449 -42.19 -10.99 -9.54
N GLY A 450 -41.31 -10.04 -9.27
CA GLY A 450 -39.89 -10.26 -9.25
C GLY A 450 -39.26 -10.45 -10.63
N GLU A 451 -38.02 -10.92 -10.65
CA GLU A 451 -37.21 -11.07 -11.84
C GLU A 451 -36.89 -12.54 -12.14
N VAL A 452 -37.13 -12.95 -13.40
CA VAL A 452 -36.78 -14.27 -13.86
C VAL A 452 -35.33 -14.30 -14.29
N LEU A 453 -34.44 -14.90 -13.49
CA LEU A 453 -33.01 -14.97 -13.78
C LEU A 453 -32.63 -16.17 -14.63
N MET A 454 -33.34 -17.29 -14.47
CA MET A 454 -33.11 -18.48 -15.29
C MET A 454 -34.43 -19.01 -15.83
N SER A 455 -34.36 -19.53 -17.03
CA SER A 455 -35.48 -20.15 -17.74
C SER A 455 -35.18 -21.58 -18.16
N ALA A 456 -36.19 -22.28 -18.58
CA ALA A 456 -36.14 -23.63 -19.11
C ALA A 456 -37.11 -23.77 -20.28
N ALA A 457 -36.68 -24.49 -21.30
CA ALA A 457 -37.53 -24.85 -22.44
C ALA A 457 -37.57 -26.39 -22.58
N PRO A 458 -38.47 -27.11 -21.84
CA PRO A 458 -38.65 -28.52 -22.01
C PRO A 458 -39.14 -28.86 -23.42
N GLU A 459 -38.77 -30.06 -23.93
CA GLU A 459 -39.20 -30.52 -25.26
C GLU A 459 -40.71 -30.39 -25.47
N GLY A 460 -41.09 -29.69 -26.54
CA GLY A 460 -42.50 -29.47 -26.89
C GLY A 460 -43.23 -28.38 -26.09
N ALA A 461 -42.51 -27.65 -25.26
CA ALA A 461 -43.06 -26.53 -24.50
C ALA A 461 -42.27 -25.24 -24.80
N GLY A 462 -42.94 -24.11 -24.67
CA GLY A 462 -42.24 -22.81 -24.74
C GLY A 462 -41.36 -22.57 -23.52
N GLU A 463 -40.60 -21.49 -23.57
CA GLU A 463 -39.77 -21.03 -22.44
C GLU A 463 -40.61 -20.76 -21.18
N ARG A 464 -40.14 -21.24 -20.05
CA ARG A 464 -40.78 -21.14 -18.73
C ARG A 464 -39.78 -20.67 -17.68
N PRO A 465 -40.21 -19.93 -16.66
CA PRO A 465 -39.35 -19.53 -15.56
C PRO A 465 -38.82 -20.77 -14.81
N LEU A 466 -37.55 -20.70 -14.41
CA LEU A 466 -36.89 -21.73 -13.62
C LEU A 466 -36.41 -21.18 -12.27
N LEU A 467 -35.80 -19.98 -12.25
CA LEU A 467 -35.37 -19.28 -11.04
C LEU A 467 -35.94 -17.85 -11.07
N ILE A 468 -36.70 -17.52 -10.04
CA ILE A 468 -37.32 -16.21 -9.87
C ILE A 468 -36.86 -15.64 -8.52
N LEU A 469 -36.45 -14.40 -8.50
CA LEU A 469 -36.09 -13.64 -7.30
C LEU A 469 -37.01 -12.43 -7.17
N ASP A 470 -37.37 -12.11 -5.91
CA ASP A 470 -38.23 -10.96 -5.61
C ASP A 470 -37.85 -10.31 -4.29
N ARG A 471 -38.14 -9.00 -4.17
CA ARG A 471 -38.04 -8.23 -2.95
C ARG A 471 -39.41 -7.97 -2.40
N VAL A 472 -39.69 -8.42 -1.18
CA VAL A 472 -41.00 -8.33 -0.54
C VAL A 472 -40.89 -7.59 0.80
N GLY A 473 -41.42 -6.36 0.86
CA GLY A 473 -41.16 -5.47 2.00
C GLY A 473 -39.68 -5.16 2.13
N GLU A 474 -39.12 -5.45 3.28
CA GLU A 474 -37.68 -5.34 3.54
C GLU A 474 -36.92 -6.64 3.26
N GLY A 475 -37.60 -7.73 2.96
CA GLY A 475 -37.04 -9.06 2.79
C GLY A 475 -36.89 -9.51 1.35
N ARG A 476 -36.45 -10.76 1.18
CA ARG A 476 -36.13 -11.36 -0.12
C ARG A 476 -36.73 -12.75 -0.26
N VAL A 477 -37.22 -13.04 -1.44
CA VAL A 477 -37.77 -14.36 -1.77
C VAL A 477 -37.08 -14.88 -3.03
N ALA A 478 -36.71 -16.15 -3.02
CA ALA A 478 -36.28 -16.85 -4.21
C ALA A 478 -37.09 -18.12 -4.41
N GLN A 479 -37.40 -18.39 -5.65
CA GLN A 479 -38.14 -19.60 -6.02
C GLN A 479 -37.43 -20.33 -7.16
N LEU A 480 -36.93 -21.53 -6.85
CA LEU A 480 -36.38 -22.47 -7.82
C LEU A 480 -37.45 -23.50 -8.21
N LEU A 481 -37.93 -23.43 -9.44
CA LEU A 481 -39.07 -24.24 -9.93
C LEU A 481 -38.68 -25.68 -10.34
N SER A 482 -37.63 -26.19 -9.73
CA SER A 482 -37.15 -27.57 -9.89
C SER A 482 -36.38 -28.02 -8.64
N ASP A 483 -36.45 -29.30 -8.36
CA ASP A 483 -35.71 -29.99 -7.30
C ASP A 483 -34.43 -30.70 -7.83
N GLN A 484 -34.02 -30.44 -9.07
CA GLN A 484 -33.03 -31.27 -9.77
C GLN A 484 -31.61 -30.65 -9.85
N ALA A 485 -31.34 -29.55 -9.17
CA ALA A 485 -30.00 -28.95 -9.11
C ALA A 485 -28.91 -29.94 -8.66
N TRP A 486 -29.29 -30.98 -7.91
CA TRP A 486 -28.36 -32.02 -7.44
C TRP A 486 -27.76 -32.88 -8.58
N LEU A 487 -28.39 -32.93 -9.77
CA LEU A 487 -27.84 -33.63 -10.94
C LEU A 487 -26.52 -33.00 -11.36
N TRP A 488 -26.42 -31.68 -11.30
CA TRP A 488 -25.18 -30.97 -11.60
C TRP A 488 -24.07 -31.31 -10.59
N ALA A 489 -24.41 -31.41 -9.31
CA ALA A 489 -23.45 -31.81 -8.28
C ALA A 489 -22.93 -33.25 -8.48
N ARG A 490 -23.66 -34.09 -9.18
CA ARG A 490 -23.28 -35.46 -9.53
C ARG A 490 -22.51 -35.55 -10.85
N GLY A 491 -22.28 -34.44 -11.54
CA GLY A 491 -21.58 -34.42 -12.82
C GLY A 491 -22.39 -35.02 -13.99
N TYR A 492 -23.72 -35.12 -13.85
CA TYR A 492 -24.57 -35.67 -14.91
C TYR A 492 -24.45 -34.81 -16.18
N GLU A 493 -24.19 -35.47 -17.33
CA GLU A 493 -23.94 -34.85 -18.64
C GLU A 493 -22.92 -33.67 -18.56
N GLY A 494 -21.87 -33.82 -17.77
CA GLY A 494 -20.86 -32.77 -17.55
C GLY A 494 -21.15 -31.88 -16.36
N GLY A 495 -22.30 -32.01 -15.71
CA GLY A 495 -22.68 -31.22 -14.55
C GLY A 495 -23.06 -29.78 -14.87
N GLY A 496 -22.85 -28.87 -13.92
CA GLY A 496 -23.13 -27.44 -14.05
C GLY A 496 -22.69 -26.69 -12.80
N PRO A 497 -22.84 -25.36 -12.75
CA PRO A 497 -22.35 -24.51 -11.67
C PRO A 497 -23.27 -24.53 -10.44
N GLN A 498 -23.69 -25.71 -9.98
CA GLN A 498 -24.67 -25.88 -8.90
C GLN A 498 -24.17 -25.23 -7.60
N ALA A 499 -22.95 -25.52 -7.20
CA ALA A 499 -22.42 -25.01 -5.92
C ALA A 499 -22.33 -23.48 -5.93
N GLU A 500 -21.84 -22.89 -7.02
CA GLU A 500 -21.74 -21.44 -7.15
C GLU A 500 -23.12 -20.77 -7.22
N LEU A 501 -24.05 -21.34 -8.02
CA LEU A 501 -25.42 -20.83 -8.10
C LEU A 501 -26.09 -20.79 -6.73
N LEU A 502 -26.13 -21.94 -6.03
CA LEU A 502 -26.83 -22.03 -4.76
C LEU A 502 -26.15 -21.23 -3.64
N ARG A 503 -24.83 -21.15 -3.65
CA ARG A 503 -24.08 -20.31 -2.72
C ARG A 503 -24.44 -18.83 -2.94
N ARG A 504 -24.29 -18.32 -4.16
CA ARG A 504 -24.62 -16.91 -4.47
C ARG A 504 -26.08 -16.59 -4.20
N LEU A 505 -26.99 -17.51 -4.53
CA LEU A 505 -28.42 -17.37 -4.24
C LEU A 505 -28.69 -17.26 -2.74
N SER A 506 -28.06 -18.10 -1.93
CA SER A 506 -28.20 -18.06 -0.48
C SER A 506 -27.63 -16.77 0.11
N HIS A 507 -26.45 -16.35 -0.33
CA HIS A 507 -25.82 -15.11 0.13
C HIS A 507 -26.57 -13.85 -0.32
N TRP A 508 -27.11 -13.83 -1.55
CA TRP A 508 -27.98 -12.74 -1.98
C TRP A 508 -29.24 -12.63 -1.09
N LEU A 509 -29.87 -13.75 -0.81
CA LEU A 509 -31.04 -13.81 0.09
C LEU A 509 -30.71 -13.27 1.48
N MET A 510 -29.52 -13.56 2.00
CA MET A 510 -29.03 -13.06 3.28
C MET A 510 -28.46 -11.62 3.20
N GLN A 511 -28.69 -10.90 2.10
CA GLN A 511 -28.33 -9.50 1.90
C GLN A 511 -26.82 -9.22 2.01
N GLU A 512 -26.00 -10.09 1.42
CA GLU A 512 -24.56 -9.84 1.32
C GLU A 512 -24.28 -8.65 0.37
N PRO A 513 -23.52 -7.64 0.82
CA PRO A 513 -23.31 -6.39 0.07
C PRO A 513 -22.70 -6.60 -1.32
N ASP A 514 -21.87 -7.62 -1.47
CA ASP A 514 -21.22 -7.94 -2.75
C ASP A 514 -22.16 -8.49 -3.82
N LEU A 515 -23.37 -8.86 -3.43
CA LEU A 515 -24.40 -9.42 -4.31
C LEU A 515 -25.60 -8.48 -4.52
N GLU A 516 -25.50 -7.22 -4.04
CA GLU A 516 -26.51 -6.20 -4.33
C GLU A 516 -26.54 -5.85 -5.82
N GLU A 517 -27.75 -5.66 -6.38
CA GLU A 517 -27.99 -5.32 -7.79
C GLU A 517 -27.49 -3.92 -8.11
N GLU A 518 -27.64 -3.00 -7.14
CA GLU A 518 -27.23 -1.61 -7.26
C GLU A 518 -26.02 -1.37 -6.34
N ARG A 519 -24.81 -1.48 -6.87
CA ARG A 519 -23.57 -1.42 -6.09
C ARG A 519 -22.53 -0.57 -6.79
N ILE A 520 -21.79 0.22 -5.99
CA ILE A 520 -20.56 0.87 -6.43
C ILE A 520 -19.42 0.36 -5.55
N SER A 521 -18.28 0.09 -6.14
CA SER A 521 -17.05 -0.26 -5.43
C SER A 521 -15.87 0.56 -5.97
N ALA A 522 -14.90 0.81 -5.12
CA ALA A 522 -13.70 1.56 -5.46
C ALA A 522 -12.48 0.83 -4.91
N THR A 523 -11.46 0.67 -5.72
CA THR A 523 -10.20 0.01 -5.33
C THR A 523 -9.01 0.79 -5.87
N ARG A 524 -7.91 0.82 -5.10
CA ARG A 524 -6.67 1.45 -5.55
C ARG A 524 -5.99 0.57 -6.61
N ALA A 525 -5.68 1.15 -7.76
CA ALA A 525 -4.96 0.51 -8.86
C ALA A 525 -3.75 1.38 -9.24
N GLY A 526 -2.61 1.18 -8.54
CA GLY A 526 -1.42 2.01 -8.69
C GLY A 526 -1.66 3.45 -8.23
N ASP A 527 -1.48 4.42 -9.14
CA ASP A 527 -1.68 5.85 -8.88
C ASP A 527 -3.11 6.34 -9.24
N ALA A 528 -4.04 5.41 -9.44
CA ALA A 528 -5.43 5.72 -9.73
C ALA A 528 -6.38 4.89 -8.86
N ILE A 529 -7.62 5.34 -8.78
CA ILE A 529 -8.74 4.62 -8.18
C ILE A 529 -9.56 4.04 -9.32
N ALA A 530 -9.69 2.72 -9.34
CA ALA A 530 -10.62 2.02 -10.22
C ALA A 530 -12.00 2.02 -9.57
N ILE A 531 -13.00 2.50 -10.30
CA ILE A 531 -14.40 2.57 -9.89
C ILE A 531 -15.17 1.54 -10.69
N GLU A 532 -15.93 0.70 -10.02
CA GLU A 532 -16.83 -0.27 -10.64
C GLU A 532 -18.25 -0.07 -10.12
N ARG A 533 -19.19 0.20 -11.02
CA ARG A 533 -20.61 0.34 -10.76
C ARG A 533 -21.36 -0.85 -11.35
N HIS A 534 -22.13 -1.54 -10.54
CA HIS A 534 -23.04 -2.58 -10.98
C HIS A 534 -24.47 -2.07 -10.90
N THR A 535 -25.25 -2.24 -11.97
CA THR A 535 -26.66 -1.83 -12.03
C THR A 535 -27.47 -2.74 -12.97
N MET A 536 -28.73 -2.94 -12.63
CA MET A 536 -29.68 -3.66 -13.48
C MET A 536 -30.22 -2.78 -14.64
N ALA A 537 -30.03 -1.46 -14.55
CA ALA A 537 -30.47 -0.52 -15.58
C ALA A 537 -29.59 -0.59 -16.85
N ASP A 538 -30.14 -0.14 -17.97
CA ASP A 538 -29.41 -0.09 -19.25
C ASP A 538 -28.34 1.02 -19.31
N THR A 539 -28.36 1.97 -18.38
CA THR A 539 -27.42 3.06 -18.24
C THR A 539 -27.05 3.25 -16.77
N ALA A 540 -25.79 3.63 -16.51
CA ALA A 540 -25.37 4.01 -15.18
C ALA A 540 -25.20 5.55 -15.11
N PRO A 541 -25.64 6.21 -14.02
CA PRO A 541 -25.26 7.60 -13.78
C PRO A 541 -23.75 7.71 -13.53
N PRO A 542 -23.12 8.87 -13.80
CA PRO A 542 -21.72 9.08 -13.49
C PRO A 542 -21.46 8.85 -12.00
N ALA A 543 -20.22 8.56 -11.65
CA ALA A 543 -19.81 8.48 -10.26
C ALA A 543 -19.45 9.88 -9.75
N GLU A 544 -20.16 10.36 -8.75
CA GLU A 544 -19.82 11.57 -7.99
C GLU A 544 -18.80 11.17 -6.93
N VAL A 545 -17.61 11.75 -7.00
CA VAL A 545 -16.51 11.46 -6.07
C VAL A 545 -16.23 12.69 -5.23
N THR A 546 -16.47 12.61 -3.93
CA THR A 546 -16.03 13.62 -2.98
C THR A 546 -14.58 13.33 -2.60
N LEU A 547 -13.71 14.25 -2.98
CA LEU A 547 -12.27 14.20 -2.67
C LEU A 547 -12.02 14.47 -1.16
N PRO A 548 -10.83 14.14 -0.65
CA PRO A 548 -10.43 14.48 0.73
C PRO A 548 -10.48 16.00 1.03
N SER A 549 -10.34 16.85 0.00
CA SER A 549 -10.49 18.31 0.09
C SER A 549 -11.94 18.75 0.35
N GLY A 550 -12.93 17.88 0.11
CA GLY A 550 -14.35 18.19 0.10
C GLY A 550 -14.89 18.60 -1.29
N GLU A 551 -14.05 18.72 -2.29
CA GLU A 551 -14.45 18.97 -3.68
C GLU A 551 -15.15 17.74 -4.25
N VAL A 552 -16.16 17.96 -5.08
CA VAL A 552 -16.91 16.90 -5.76
C VAL A 552 -16.55 16.88 -7.24
N VAL A 553 -16.09 15.73 -7.72
CA VAL A 553 -15.71 15.50 -9.11
C VAL A 553 -16.61 14.42 -9.72
N GLU A 554 -17.15 14.67 -10.92
CA GLU A 554 -17.90 13.66 -11.66
C GLU A 554 -16.97 12.82 -12.53
N VAL A 555 -17.05 11.50 -12.39
CA VAL A 555 -16.30 10.51 -13.18
C VAL A 555 -17.26 9.79 -14.12
N PRO A 556 -17.12 9.93 -15.44
CA PRO A 556 -17.95 9.19 -16.39
C PRO A 556 -17.65 7.69 -16.31
N LEU A 557 -18.72 6.88 -16.36
CA LEU A 557 -18.63 5.43 -16.34
C LEU A 557 -18.90 4.86 -17.73
N THR A 558 -18.12 3.89 -18.16
CA THR A 558 -18.27 3.18 -19.43
C THR A 558 -18.64 1.73 -19.20
N GLN A 559 -19.58 1.21 -19.98
CA GLN A 559 -20.05 -0.16 -19.86
C GLN A 559 -18.93 -1.16 -20.23
N ASP A 560 -18.76 -2.19 -19.40
CA ASP A 560 -17.86 -3.31 -19.70
C ASP A 560 -18.52 -4.22 -20.75
N PRO A 561 -17.96 -4.36 -21.96
CA PRO A 561 -18.55 -5.18 -23.01
C PRO A 561 -18.55 -6.69 -22.67
N THR A 562 -17.74 -7.10 -21.71
CA THR A 562 -17.61 -8.52 -21.30
C THR A 562 -18.49 -8.88 -20.10
N ALA A 563 -18.96 -7.86 -19.36
CA ALA A 563 -19.75 -8.04 -18.14
C ALA A 563 -20.99 -7.13 -18.17
N PRO A 564 -22.10 -7.60 -18.76
CA PRO A 564 -23.35 -6.83 -18.78
C PRO A 564 -23.78 -6.39 -17.39
N GLY A 565 -24.25 -5.15 -17.26
CA GLY A 565 -24.61 -4.54 -15.97
C GLY A 565 -23.43 -3.96 -15.18
N THR A 566 -22.19 -4.13 -15.66
CA THR A 566 -21.00 -3.58 -15.03
C THR A 566 -20.47 -2.36 -15.81
N TRP A 567 -20.17 -1.29 -15.09
CA TRP A 567 -19.67 -0.04 -15.62
C TRP A 567 -18.39 0.35 -14.90
N ARG A 568 -17.40 0.86 -15.62
CA ARG A 568 -16.09 1.18 -15.06
C ARG A 568 -15.66 2.61 -15.34
N GLY A 569 -14.99 3.19 -14.36
CA GLY A 569 -14.35 4.49 -14.43
C GLY A 569 -13.00 4.48 -13.72
N SER A 570 -12.22 5.52 -13.88
CA SER A 570 -10.93 5.68 -13.20
C SER A 570 -10.73 7.15 -12.81
N LEU A 571 -10.19 7.36 -11.61
CA LEU A 571 -9.85 8.68 -11.07
C LEU A 571 -8.38 8.67 -10.64
N PRO A 572 -7.53 9.63 -11.09
CA PRO A 572 -6.18 9.78 -10.58
C PRO A 572 -6.19 10.10 -9.07
N ILE A 573 -5.19 9.58 -8.33
CA ILE A 573 -5.02 9.92 -6.92
C ILE A 573 -4.23 11.22 -6.82
N GLU A 574 -4.89 12.31 -6.45
CA GLU A 574 -4.25 13.63 -6.28
C GLU A 574 -3.93 13.93 -4.82
N ALA A 575 -4.68 13.35 -3.90
CA ALA A 575 -4.50 13.54 -2.46
C ALA A 575 -4.70 12.25 -1.67
N PHE A 576 -4.03 12.16 -0.56
CA PHE A 576 -4.27 11.11 0.41
C PHE A 576 -5.46 11.48 1.31
N GLY A 577 -6.26 10.49 1.67
CA GLY A 577 -7.40 10.69 2.53
C GLY A 577 -8.59 9.80 2.19
N LEU A 578 -9.75 10.18 2.70
CA LEU A 578 -11.00 9.46 2.50
C LEU A 578 -11.72 9.99 1.24
N TYR A 579 -11.93 9.12 0.28
CA TYR A 579 -12.75 9.36 -0.90
C TYR A 579 -14.13 8.76 -0.68
N ARG A 580 -15.19 9.51 -0.99
CA ARG A 580 -16.57 9.02 -0.96
C ARG A 580 -17.11 8.98 -2.38
N PHE A 581 -17.72 7.86 -2.74
CA PHE A 581 -18.25 7.61 -4.07
C PHE A 581 -19.76 7.46 -3.98
N ALA A 582 -20.48 8.11 -4.88
CA ALA A 582 -21.92 7.97 -5.06
C ALA A 582 -22.24 7.81 -6.55
N SER A 583 -23.18 6.93 -6.90
CA SER A 583 -23.74 6.82 -8.25
C SER A 583 -25.20 6.37 -8.13
N GLY A 584 -26.13 7.30 -8.30
CA GLY A 584 -27.52 7.11 -7.91
C GLY A 584 -27.65 6.92 -6.40
N GLU A 585 -28.25 5.83 -5.97
CA GLU A 585 -28.41 5.49 -4.54
C GLU A 585 -27.21 4.70 -3.99
N ALA A 586 -26.40 4.09 -4.87
CA ALA A 586 -25.26 3.30 -4.44
C ALA A 586 -24.12 4.17 -3.93
N ARG A 587 -23.54 3.81 -2.80
CA ARG A 587 -22.47 4.54 -2.13
C ARG A 587 -21.37 3.61 -1.66
N THR A 588 -20.14 4.10 -1.68
CA THR A 588 -18.99 3.41 -1.08
C THR A 588 -17.94 4.41 -0.64
N VAL A 589 -16.97 3.94 0.12
CA VAL A 589 -15.85 4.74 0.63
C VAL A 589 -14.54 4.01 0.40
N LEU A 590 -13.49 4.79 0.15
CA LEU A 590 -12.13 4.27 0.03
C LEU A 590 -11.17 5.20 0.76
N ALA A 591 -10.36 4.65 1.65
CA ALA A 591 -9.22 5.37 2.21
C ALA A 591 -7.99 5.11 1.33
N VAL A 592 -7.39 6.18 0.82
CA VAL A 592 -6.15 6.13 0.04
C VAL A 592 -5.03 6.59 0.94
N ALA A 593 -4.11 5.68 1.28
CA ALA A 593 -3.02 5.81 2.25
C ALA A 593 -3.48 6.01 3.72
N THR A 594 -2.52 5.96 4.65
CA THR A 594 -2.78 6.25 6.05
C THR A 594 -3.02 7.74 6.23
N LEU A 595 -4.12 8.10 6.87
CA LEU A 595 -4.54 9.48 7.13
C LEU A 595 -3.63 10.26 8.09
N ASN A 596 -2.56 9.66 8.56
CA ASN A 596 -1.48 10.33 9.29
C ASN A 596 -0.15 9.98 8.61
N PRO A 597 0.26 10.69 7.53
CA PRO A 597 1.62 10.61 7.05
C PRO A 597 2.56 10.92 8.22
N LYS A 598 3.65 10.19 8.36
CA LYS A 598 4.66 10.45 9.41
C LYS A 598 5.14 11.91 9.42
N GLU A 599 5.07 12.56 8.28
CA GLU A 599 5.40 13.96 8.08
C GLU A 599 4.56 14.94 8.92
N PHE A 600 3.27 14.60 9.16
CA PHE A 600 2.38 15.40 10.01
C PHE A 600 2.21 14.85 11.42
N ALA A 601 2.89 13.74 11.77
CA ALA A 601 2.80 13.18 13.12
C ALA A 601 3.41 14.11 14.18
N SER A 602 4.44 14.89 13.80
CA SER A 602 5.03 15.95 14.64
C SER A 602 5.46 17.10 13.71
N PRO A 603 4.55 17.99 13.32
CA PRO A 603 4.81 18.99 12.29
C PRO A 603 5.57 20.21 12.83
N ILE A 604 5.89 20.29 14.12
CA ILE A 604 6.65 21.39 14.69
C ILE A 604 8.10 21.41 14.21
N SER A 605 8.60 22.59 13.90
CA SER A 605 9.99 22.78 13.53
C SER A 605 10.96 22.41 14.65
N THR A 606 11.94 21.58 14.37
CA THR A 606 12.86 21.07 15.40
C THR A 606 14.34 21.12 14.96
N LEU A 607 15.19 21.49 15.90
CA LEU A 607 16.66 21.39 15.75
C LEU A 607 17.18 20.03 16.25
N GLU A 608 16.39 19.31 17.05
CA GLU A 608 16.86 18.14 17.80
C GLU A 608 17.25 16.97 16.91
N THR A 609 16.52 16.74 15.83
CA THR A 609 16.76 15.63 14.90
C THR A 609 18.11 15.74 14.19
N LEU A 610 18.49 16.96 13.78
CA LEU A 610 19.71 17.22 13.03
C LEU A 610 20.90 17.62 13.92
N ALA A 611 20.68 17.94 15.19
CA ALA A 611 21.75 18.29 16.13
C ALA A 611 22.83 17.21 16.31
N PRO A 612 22.52 15.91 16.38
CA PRO A 612 23.53 14.85 16.42
C PRO A 612 24.38 14.81 15.15
N VAL A 613 23.75 15.03 13.98
CA VAL A 613 24.42 15.05 12.67
C VAL A 613 25.39 16.22 12.57
N ALA A 614 24.92 17.43 12.86
CA ALA A 614 25.72 18.62 12.84
C ALA A 614 26.95 18.49 13.78
N ARG A 615 26.74 17.98 15.01
CA ARG A 615 27.85 17.73 15.96
C ARG A 615 28.84 16.68 15.48
N ALA A 616 28.37 15.55 14.94
CA ALA A 616 29.23 14.47 14.50
C ALA A 616 30.04 14.80 13.26
N THR A 617 29.52 15.66 12.36
CA THR A 617 30.17 16.09 11.13
C THR A 617 30.91 17.43 11.29
N GLY A 618 30.78 18.11 12.43
CA GLY A 618 31.25 19.45 12.68
C GLY A 618 30.48 20.56 11.97
N GLY A 619 29.32 20.23 11.38
CA GLY A 619 28.45 21.18 10.72
C GLY A 619 27.81 22.20 11.67
N GLY A 620 27.20 23.23 11.10
CA GLY A 620 26.43 24.25 11.83
C GLY A 620 24.93 23.98 11.73
N LEU A 621 24.20 24.35 12.78
CA LEU A 621 22.74 24.22 12.88
C LEU A 621 22.16 25.56 13.33
N GLN A 622 21.21 26.10 12.60
CA GLN A 622 20.64 27.42 12.86
C GLN A 622 19.19 27.52 12.37
N ARG A 623 18.40 28.42 12.97
CA ARG A 623 17.06 28.75 12.47
C ARG A 623 17.12 29.79 11.36
N ALA A 624 16.27 29.64 10.35
CA ALA A 624 16.13 30.61 9.27
C ALA A 624 15.65 31.99 9.75
N SER A 625 14.84 32.01 10.82
CA SER A 625 14.38 33.25 11.48
C SER A 625 15.51 34.08 12.09
N GLU A 626 16.66 33.49 12.42
CA GLU A 626 17.86 34.18 12.89
C GLU A 626 18.69 34.77 11.76
N GLY A 627 18.33 34.52 10.50
CA GLY A 627 18.99 34.94 9.28
C GLY A 627 19.84 33.85 8.63
N VAL A 628 20.24 34.07 7.39
CA VAL A 628 21.05 33.12 6.63
C VAL A 628 22.51 33.23 7.00
N PRO A 629 23.19 32.16 7.46
CA PRO A 629 24.58 32.16 7.87
C PRO A 629 25.55 32.59 6.76
N ALA A 630 26.67 33.23 7.15
CA ALA A 630 27.74 33.53 6.21
C ALA A 630 28.40 32.23 5.72
N LEU A 631 28.70 32.15 4.42
CA LEU A 631 29.43 31.00 3.86
C LEU A 631 30.93 31.30 3.76
N ARG A 632 31.76 30.32 4.12
CA ARG A 632 33.20 30.45 4.08
C ARG A 632 33.89 29.19 3.58
N ARG A 633 35.00 29.35 2.86
CA ARG A 633 35.91 28.23 2.58
C ARG A 633 36.80 28.01 3.81
N VAL A 634 36.99 26.77 4.21
CA VAL A 634 37.76 26.39 5.41
C VAL A 634 38.74 25.29 5.07
N ALA A 635 40.00 25.50 5.44
CA ALA A 635 41.04 24.49 5.22
C ALA A 635 40.74 23.18 5.97
N GLU A 636 41.12 22.06 5.39
CA GLU A 636 40.93 20.73 5.98
C GLU A 636 41.51 20.64 7.40
N GLY A 637 40.78 20.07 8.33
CA GLY A 637 41.17 19.96 9.75
C GLY A 637 40.79 21.14 10.64
N ARG A 638 40.20 22.21 10.10
CA ARG A 638 39.63 23.31 10.90
C ARG A 638 38.15 23.11 11.15
N ALA A 639 37.63 23.72 12.22
CA ALA A 639 36.20 23.66 12.53
C ALA A 639 35.39 24.24 11.37
N PRO A 640 34.43 23.51 10.82
CA PRO A 640 33.67 23.94 9.64
C PRO A 640 32.41 24.76 10.00
N SER A 641 32.22 25.18 11.25
CA SER A 641 31.14 26.06 11.66
C SER A 641 31.53 26.90 12.86
N GLY A 642 30.81 28.00 13.09
CA GLY A 642 31.04 28.86 14.23
C GLY A 642 29.96 29.91 14.43
N SER A 643 29.94 30.51 15.62
CA SER A 643 28.95 31.50 16.08
C SER A 643 29.39 32.94 15.91
N ALA A 644 30.45 33.24 15.11
CA ALA A 644 30.92 34.60 14.90
C ALA A 644 29.97 35.37 13.97
N GLY A 645 29.29 36.39 14.52
CA GLY A 645 28.30 37.23 13.84
C GLY A 645 26.85 36.92 14.28
N PRO A 646 25.90 37.78 13.89
CA PRO A 646 24.51 37.67 14.34
C PRO A 646 23.84 36.36 13.89
N ALA A 647 24.26 35.81 12.76
CA ALA A 647 23.70 34.57 12.19
C ALA A 647 24.72 33.44 12.04
N GLY A 648 25.88 33.51 12.75
CA GLY A 648 26.91 32.48 12.62
C GLY A 648 27.53 32.35 11.21
N TRP A 649 28.20 31.22 10.94
CA TRP A 649 28.74 30.91 9.62
C TRP A 649 28.80 29.38 9.38
N PHE A 650 28.66 28.99 8.11
CA PHE A 650 28.83 27.63 7.63
C PHE A 650 30.09 27.53 6.76
N GLY A 651 30.91 26.53 7.01
CA GLY A 651 32.18 26.32 6.36
C GLY A 651 32.16 25.13 5.41
N LEU A 652 32.62 25.39 4.19
CA LEU A 652 32.84 24.37 3.17
C LEU A 652 34.30 24.02 3.12
N VAL A 653 34.66 22.76 3.33
CA VAL A 653 36.06 22.33 3.45
C VAL A 653 36.75 22.37 2.09
N GLU A 654 37.91 23.00 2.04
CA GLU A 654 38.79 22.96 0.88
C GLU A 654 39.47 21.61 0.81
N ARG A 655 39.23 20.87 -0.25
CA ARG A 655 39.74 19.50 -0.44
C ARG A 655 41.03 19.46 -1.25
N ASP A 656 41.34 20.56 -1.97
CA ASP A 656 42.56 20.73 -2.78
C ASP A 656 42.84 19.50 -3.67
N ARG A 657 41.82 18.87 -4.23
CA ARG A 657 41.96 17.72 -5.12
C ARG A 657 42.38 18.18 -6.51
N TYR A 658 43.26 17.42 -7.13
CA TYR A 658 43.75 17.70 -8.47
C TYR A 658 43.77 16.41 -9.31
N ARG A 659 43.67 16.60 -10.61
CA ARG A 659 43.92 15.58 -11.60
C ARG A 659 45.26 15.81 -12.24
N VAL A 660 46.08 14.76 -12.32
CA VAL A 660 47.36 14.83 -13.09
C VAL A 660 46.98 14.67 -14.56
N THR A 661 47.22 15.72 -15.36
CA THR A 661 46.87 15.76 -16.79
C THR A 661 48.03 15.39 -17.69
N ASP A 662 49.27 15.65 -17.24
CA ASP A 662 50.49 15.32 -18.00
C ASP A 662 51.63 14.99 -17.03
N VAL A 663 52.33 13.92 -17.33
CA VAL A 663 53.57 13.54 -16.60
C VAL A 663 54.70 13.49 -17.58
N ARG A 664 55.64 14.41 -17.46
CA ARG A 664 56.82 14.44 -18.29
C ARG A 664 58.04 14.00 -17.51
N GLU A 665 58.63 12.91 -17.97
CA GLU A 665 59.85 12.36 -17.42
C GLU A 665 61.02 12.81 -18.29
N THR A 666 61.98 13.52 -17.70
CA THR A 666 63.17 13.97 -18.41
C THR A 666 64.40 13.40 -17.71
N PRO A 667 65.24 12.63 -18.40
CA PRO A 667 66.50 12.15 -17.78
C PRO A 667 67.39 13.32 -17.35
N LEU A 668 67.75 13.34 -16.08
CA LEU A 668 68.72 14.34 -15.57
C LEU A 668 70.06 14.20 -16.22
N LEU A 669 70.42 13.00 -16.62
CA LEU A 669 71.65 12.71 -17.35
C LEU A 669 71.32 12.02 -18.69
N PRO A 670 71.17 12.76 -19.79
CA PRO A 670 70.94 12.14 -21.10
C PRO A 670 72.01 11.08 -21.38
N PRO A 671 71.59 9.86 -21.86
CA PRO A 671 72.53 8.74 -22.06
C PRO A 671 73.75 9.09 -22.94
N SER A 672 73.52 9.94 -23.92
CA SER A 672 74.60 10.41 -24.82
C SER A 672 75.63 11.31 -24.07
N LEU A 673 75.15 12.20 -23.21
CA LEU A 673 76.04 13.08 -22.44
C LEU A 673 76.79 12.31 -21.35
N ALA A 674 76.07 11.37 -20.69
CA ALA A 674 76.66 10.49 -19.68
C ALA A 674 77.74 9.56 -20.28
N MET A 675 77.47 9.03 -21.46
CA MET A 675 78.41 8.20 -22.21
C MET A 675 79.63 9.02 -22.62
N ALA A 676 79.45 10.25 -23.13
CA ALA A 676 80.53 11.15 -23.46
C ALA A 676 81.37 11.47 -22.24
N LEU A 677 80.76 11.79 -21.07
CA LEU A 677 81.42 12.04 -19.83
C LEU A 677 82.23 10.83 -19.32
N ALA A 678 81.62 9.65 -19.37
CA ALA A 678 82.25 8.37 -19.00
C ALA A 678 83.48 8.09 -19.87
N ILE A 679 83.37 8.28 -21.21
CA ILE A 679 84.46 8.11 -22.16
C ILE A 679 85.58 9.16 -21.86
N ALA A 680 85.19 10.42 -21.62
CA ALA A 680 86.17 11.46 -21.29
C ALA A 680 86.92 11.15 -19.99
N LEU A 681 86.18 10.71 -18.92
CA LEU A 681 86.80 10.27 -17.67
C LEU A 681 87.72 9.06 -17.83
N ALA A 682 87.32 8.09 -18.64
CA ALA A 682 88.10 6.90 -18.99
C ALA A 682 89.41 7.33 -19.72
N MET A 683 89.34 8.27 -20.68
CA MET A 683 90.53 8.81 -21.38
C MET A 683 91.42 9.54 -20.43
N VAL A 684 90.90 10.35 -19.47
CA VAL A 684 91.68 11.01 -18.44
C VAL A 684 92.37 10.00 -17.53
N CYS A 685 91.66 8.93 -17.10
CA CYS A 685 92.25 7.83 -16.35
C CYS A 685 93.45 7.21 -17.12
N TRP A 686 93.27 6.89 -18.37
CA TRP A 686 94.31 6.30 -19.22
C TRP A 686 95.51 7.24 -19.41
N ARG A 687 95.28 8.54 -19.62
CA ARG A 687 96.37 9.55 -19.78
C ARG A 687 97.17 9.78 -18.52
N VAL A 688 96.49 9.73 -17.33
CA VAL A 688 97.13 9.88 -16.04
C VAL A 688 97.95 8.67 -15.62
N GLU A 689 97.52 7.45 -16.07
CA GLU A 689 98.23 6.21 -15.84
C GLU A 689 99.42 5.99 -16.78
N GLY A 690 99.32 6.51 -18.01
CA GLY A 690 100.39 6.38 -19.01
C GLY A 690 101.55 7.36 -18.88
N ARG A 691 101.51 8.22 -17.87
CA ARG A 691 102.57 9.08 -17.45
C ARG A 691 103.07 8.60 -16.08
#